data_14ee7c7c24e17c4ac6f9e2faac750247
#
_entry.id   14ee7c7c24e17c4ac6f9e2faac750247
#
_cell.length_a   1.000
_cell.length_b   1.000
_cell.length_c   1.000
_cell.angle_alpha   90.00
_cell.angle_beta   90.00
_cell.angle_gamma   90.00
#
_symmetry.space_group_name_H-M   'P 1'
#
loop_
_entity.id
_entity.type
_entity.pdbx_description
1 polymer ?
#
loop_
_entity_poly.entity_id
_entity_poly.type
_entity_poly.pdbx_seq_one_letter_code
_entity_poly.pdbx_strand_id
1 'polypeptide(L)'
;GVTRGVIDILHALLEEIHCEAEDVVFIAHGTTQATNALLEGDVADIGIVGMGNGIGVGKIKADTDVGDIPLEDGKAIHTVYGFLNTAQGVNAQEALKLLESLKNQGAQVAVASEAFSVDHPENEQAVAKIAEESGMIVTATHELTKLYGLKARTKTAVINASILPKMMQTAVMTEQAVRDAKIQAPLMIMRSDGGVMQVDEVKRRPILTVLSGPAAGVAGALMYEKISDGIFLEVGGTSTDISAIQNGRVITKYACIGGHNTYVTSLDIHTVGIGGGSMVRFRNNTIIDVGPRSSHIAGLPYACFTDSEKLQNCHVVSVGTPKDKTTDFLALENEKGERFAITLTCAANYLGYMPEGDYAKGNEESVQLAFMALEKAFKRPAQRIARDIMDIAVGKVSAAITGFIREYSLSQSYLILTGGGGGASAVVPAVAEKMGLRFKIAQNAPVIATIGAALAMVRDSVERTIINPTQEDILQIRNEAEQAAIRAGASPSTIEVTVQIDTAKNTVTAVAVGSTDLSAKAAVGTILTQEQLQKKVQEAFTGKEESRVSVHAEFATDTLSAFRVNVEKKSRIPFFKKRTDLLCVMDSSGVIKLSVEGADCYHFKAQDRGALEQQLEAHMKFDESGRTAPLFYVVINGKITDLSGLDSTEQILSLVDLELKRLGSGEEYLAILKKR
;
A
#
# COMPACT_ATOMS: atom_id res chain seq x y z
N GLY A 1 20.83 21.23 -2.00
CA GLY A 1 20.15 20.11 -1.35
C GLY A 1 18.88 19.72 -2.09
N VAL A 2 18.10 18.83 -1.50
CA VAL A 2 16.87 18.25 -2.09
C VAL A 2 15.89 19.33 -2.57
N THR A 3 15.68 20.39 -1.78
CA THR A 3 14.78 21.50 -2.09
C THR A 3 15.09 22.16 -3.44
N ARG A 4 16.37 22.44 -3.72
CA ARG A 4 16.77 23.05 -4.97
C ARG A 4 16.51 22.12 -6.16
N GLY A 5 16.76 20.82 -5.99
CA GLY A 5 16.46 19.83 -7.04
C GLY A 5 14.97 19.73 -7.35
N VAL A 6 14.09 19.86 -6.34
CA VAL A 6 12.63 19.90 -6.54
C VAL A 6 12.23 21.15 -7.33
N ILE A 7 12.77 22.33 -6.99
CA ILE A 7 12.47 23.58 -7.71
C ILE A 7 12.95 23.49 -9.17
N ASP A 8 14.20 23.07 -9.36
CA ASP A 8 14.82 23.01 -10.69
C ASP A 8 14.04 22.05 -11.62
N ILE A 9 13.58 20.90 -11.08
CA ILE A 9 12.81 19.92 -11.86
C ILE A 9 11.38 20.41 -12.16
N LEU A 10 10.72 21.10 -11.21
CA LEU A 10 9.40 21.67 -11.44
C LEU A 10 9.46 22.74 -12.54
N HIS A 11 10.42 23.64 -12.51
CA HIS A 11 10.60 24.64 -13.56
C HIS A 11 10.89 24.01 -14.92
N ALA A 12 11.83 23.06 -14.98
CA ALA A 12 12.17 22.37 -16.22
C ALA A 12 10.94 21.64 -16.82
N LEU A 13 10.14 20.97 -15.97
CA LEU A 13 8.94 20.28 -16.41
C LEU A 13 7.87 21.25 -16.93
N LEU A 14 7.59 22.34 -16.22
CA LEU A 14 6.61 23.34 -16.64
C LEU A 14 7.01 23.99 -17.97
N GLU A 15 8.30 24.30 -18.17
CA GLU A 15 8.83 24.79 -19.44
C GLU A 15 8.66 23.77 -20.57
N GLU A 16 9.01 22.51 -20.34
CA GLU A 16 8.96 21.43 -21.35
C GLU A 16 7.53 21.17 -21.82
N ILE A 17 6.56 21.18 -20.91
CA ILE A 17 5.16 20.93 -21.24
C ILE A 17 4.38 22.20 -21.59
N HIS A 18 5.03 23.38 -21.60
CA HIS A 18 4.40 24.68 -21.84
C HIS A 18 3.19 24.95 -20.94
N CYS A 19 3.32 24.65 -19.64
CA CYS A 19 2.28 24.82 -18.62
C CYS A 19 2.66 25.95 -17.66
N GLU A 20 1.72 26.85 -17.40
CA GLU A 20 1.93 27.90 -16.41
C GLU A 20 1.75 27.33 -14.99
N ALA A 21 2.45 27.90 -14.02
CA ALA A 21 2.37 27.45 -12.63
C ALA A 21 0.95 27.56 -12.04
N GLU A 22 0.14 28.48 -12.58
CA GLU A 22 -1.26 28.70 -12.20
C GLU A 22 -2.21 27.60 -12.70
N ASP A 23 -1.83 26.88 -13.75
CA ASP A 23 -2.59 25.76 -14.30
C ASP A 23 -2.41 24.46 -13.52
N VAL A 24 -1.44 24.41 -12.61
CA VAL A 24 -1.21 23.26 -11.74
C VAL A 24 -2.30 23.19 -10.68
N VAL A 25 -3.15 22.17 -10.75
CA VAL A 25 -4.29 21.99 -9.84
C VAL A 25 -4.01 21.02 -8.68
N PHE A 26 -2.94 20.23 -8.78
CA PHE A 26 -2.58 19.24 -7.80
C PHE A 26 -1.08 18.96 -7.83
N ILE A 27 -0.45 18.90 -6.66
CA ILE A 27 0.92 18.44 -6.48
C ILE A 27 0.93 17.34 -5.41
N ALA A 28 1.50 16.20 -5.73
CA ALA A 28 1.73 15.14 -4.77
C ALA A 28 3.22 14.78 -4.70
N HIS A 29 3.69 14.56 -3.48
CA HIS A 29 5.08 14.19 -3.22
C HIS A 29 5.14 12.87 -2.46
N GLY A 30 5.80 11.87 -3.03
CA GLY A 30 6.22 10.65 -2.35
C GLY A 30 7.57 10.89 -1.65
N THR A 31 7.69 10.52 -0.38
CA THR A 31 8.91 10.73 0.38
C THR A 31 9.36 9.46 1.09
N THR A 32 10.65 9.19 1.09
CA THR A 32 11.28 8.10 1.88
C THR A 32 11.91 8.61 3.17
N GLN A 33 11.77 9.90 3.49
CA GLN A 33 12.46 10.54 4.61
C GLN A 33 12.09 9.92 5.96
N ALA A 34 10.81 9.61 6.21
CA ALA A 34 10.36 8.98 7.44
C ALA A 34 10.96 7.57 7.59
N THR A 35 10.95 6.78 6.52
CA THR A 35 11.55 5.44 6.51
C THR A 35 13.07 5.52 6.71
N ASN A 36 13.75 6.42 6.01
CA ASN A 36 15.19 6.59 6.13
C ASN A 36 15.59 7.07 7.53
N ALA A 37 14.85 8.01 8.13
CA ALA A 37 15.10 8.48 9.49
C ALA A 37 15.11 7.31 10.50
N LEU A 38 14.14 6.40 10.40
CA LEU A 38 14.06 5.20 11.24
C LEU A 38 15.20 4.20 10.96
N LEU A 39 15.51 3.96 9.69
CA LEU A 39 16.59 3.05 9.30
C LEU A 39 17.98 3.59 9.68
N GLU A 40 18.19 4.89 9.53
CA GLU A 40 19.45 5.56 9.83
C GLU A 40 19.59 5.92 11.32
N GLY A 41 18.50 5.81 12.11
CA GLY A 41 18.45 6.23 13.51
C GLY A 41 18.58 7.76 13.67
N ASP A 42 18.22 8.53 12.64
CA ASP A 42 18.14 10.00 12.69
C ASP A 42 16.78 10.41 13.29
N VAL A 43 16.61 10.09 14.55
CA VAL A 43 15.36 10.18 15.32
C VAL A 43 15.56 11.00 16.60
N ALA A 44 14.49 11.62 17.09
CA ALA A 44 14.50 12.39 18.33
C ALA A 44 14.39 11.49 19.56
N ASP A 45 14.96 11.93 20.67
CA ASP A 45 14.77 11.35 22.00
C ASP A 45 13.41 11.75 22.58
N ILE A 46 12.70 10.81 23.19
CA ILE A 46 11.28 10.94 23.55
C ILE A 46 11.08 10.98 25.08
N GLY A 47 10.29 11.96 25.51
CA GLY A 47 9.78 12.04 26.89
C GLY A 47 8.36 11.51 26.99
N ILE A 48 8.14 10.37 27.63
CA ILE A 48 6.80 9.79 27.78
C ILE A 48 6.17 10.30 29.07
N VAL A 49 5.02 10.96 28.95
CA VAL A 49 4.12 11.32 30.06
C VAL A 49 3.04 10.25 30.14
N GLY A 50 3.28 9.22 30.94
CA GLY A 50 2.27 8.21 31.26
C GLY A 50 1.24 8.78 32.24
N MET A 51 -0.04 8.44 32.03
CA MET A 51 -1.14 8.96 32.84
C MET A 51 -2.12 7.88 33.23
N GLY A 52 -2.73 8.03 34.41
CA GLY A 52 -3.79 7.15 34.86
C GLY A 52 -4.01 7.20 36.35
N ASN A 53 -5.02 6.48 36.81
CA ASN A 53 -5.41 6.46 38.23
C ASN A 53 -6.00 5.10 38.63
N GLY A 54 -6.34 4.93 39.90
CA GLY A 54 -7.09 3.80 40.45
C GLY A 54 -6.29 2.51 40.62
N ILE A 55 -6.99 1.40 40.76
CA ILE A 55 -6.41 0.08 41.13
C ILE A 55 -5.47 -0.47 40.04
N GLY A 56 -5.62 -0.09 38.80
CA GLY A 56 -4.82 -0.55 37.67
C GLY A 56 -3.54 0.23 37.40
N VAL A 57 -3.18 1.22 38.20
CA VAL A 57 -2.04 2.15 37.96
C VAL A 57 -0.72 1.42 37.70
N GLY A 58 -0.45 0.31 38.41
CA GLY A 58 0.78 -0.46 38.18
C GLY A 58 0.89 -1.00 36.76
N LYS A 59 -0.21 -1.51 36.21
CA LYS A 59 -0.28 -1.99 34.83
C LYS A 59 -0.21 -0.83 33.83
N ILE A 60 -0.90 0.28 34.11
CA ILE A 60 -0.87 1.47 33.26
C ILE A 60 0.57 2.00 33.16
N LYS A 61 1.31 2.10 34.28
CA LYS A 61 2.73 2.47 34.25
C LYS A 61 3.55 1.51 33.37
N ALA A 62 3.38 0.21 33.54
CA ALA A 62 4.11 -0.80 32.75
C ALA A 62 3.74 -0.78 31.25
N ASP A 63 2.53 -0.36 30.91
CA ASP A 63 2.07 -0.28 29.51
C ASP A 63 2.44 1.05 28.85
N THR A 64 2.63 2.12 29.63
CA THR A 64 3.07 3.43 29.12
C THR A 64 4.59 3.61 29.18
N ASP A 65 5.30 2.95 30.10
CA ASP A 65 6.76 2.86 30.11
C ASP A 65 7.22 1.75 29.13
N VAL A 66 7.36 2.11 27.87
CA VAL A 66 7.72 1.15 26.81
C VAL A 66 9.23 0.93 26.69
N GLY A 67 10.05 1.71 27.41
CA GLY A 67 11.50 1.69 27.31
C GLY A 67 12.01 2.09 25.93
N ASP A 68 13.31 1.98 25.72
CA ASP A 68 13.92 2.22 24.41
C ASP A 68 13.35 1.28 23.35
N ILE A 69 13.09 1.80 22.15
CA ILE A 69 12.59 1.02 21.04
C ILE A 69 13.76 0.69 20.11
N PRO A 70 14.24 -0.58 20.08
CA PRO A 70 15.28 -1.00 19.16
C PRO A 70 14.90 -0.75 17.70
N LEU A 71 15.86 -0.29 16.91
CA LEU A 71 15.79 -0.16 15.45
C LEU A 71 16.83 -1.11 14.83
N GLU A 72 16.94 -1.08 13.49
CA GLU A 72 17.93 -1.87 12.80
C GLU A 72 19.38 -1.41 13.09
N ASP A 73 20.35 -2.28 12.83
CA ASP A 73 21.79 -2.02 12.98
C ASP A 73 22.24 -1.55 14.38
N GLY A 74 21.52 -1.98 15.45
CA GLY A 74 21.86 -1.67 16.84
C GLY A 74 21.52 -0.25 17.28
N LYS A 75 20.74 0.48 16.52
CA LYS A 75 20.19 1.79 16.86
C LYS A 75 18.93 1.65 17.70
N ALA A 76 18.48 2.71 18.34
CA ALA A 76 17.26 2.73 19.13
C ALA A 76 16.64 4.14 19.17
N ILE A 77 15.33 4.20 19.38
CA ILE A 77 14.68 5.42 19.84
C ILE A 77 14.82 5.44 21.38
N HIS A 78 15.54 6.40 21.91
CA HIS A 78 15.73 6.55 23.34
C HIS A 78 14.51 7.19 23.98
N THR A 79 14.10 6.66 25.15
CA THR A 79 12.95 7.16 25.87
C THR A 79 13.32 7.48 27.32
N VAL A 80 12.76 8.56 27.84
CA VAL A 80 12.70 8.87 29.26
C VAL A 80 11.24 8.94 29.71
N TYR A 81 10.95 8.51 30.93
CA TYR A 81 9.59 8.28 31.38
C TYR A 81 9.24 9.04 32.63
N GLY A 82 8.01 9.55 32.69
CA GLY A 82 7.42 10.10 33.91
C GLY A 82 5.92 9.83 33.95
N PHE A 83 5.33 9.90 35.14
CA PHE A 83 3.94 9.54 35.37
C PHE A 83 3.17 10.62 36.13
N LEU A 84 1.98 10.95 35.62
CA LEU A 84 1.00 11.82 36.27
C LEU A 84 -0.19 11.02 36.79
N ASN A 85 -0.61 11.28 38.01
CA ASN A 85 -1.85 10.72 38.54
C ASN A 85 -3.03 11.60 38.12
N THR A 86 -3.97 11.04 37.37
CA THR A 86 -5.12 11.76 36.80
C THR A 86 -6.42 11.54 37.56
N ALA A 87 -6.37 11.12 38.84
CA ALA A 87 -7.59 10.90 39.63
C ALA A 87 -8.49 12.16 39.77
N GLN A 88 -7.90 13.36 39.66
CA GLN A 88 -8.61 14.65 39.69
C GLN A 88 -8.35 15.48 38.42
N GLY A 89 -8.05 14.79 37.30
CA GLY A 89 -7.60 15.42 36.07
C GLY A 89 -6.13 15.84 36.12
N VAL A 90 -5.67 16.53 35.07
CA VAL A 90 -4.28 16.99 34.93
C VAL A 90 -4.05 18.26 35.73
N ASN A 91 -3.11 18.20 36.70
CA ASN A 91 -2.60 19.40 37.36
C ASN A 91 -1.54 20.08 36.47
N ALA A 92 -1.81 21.30 36.01
CA ALA A 92 -0.96 22.00 35.06
C ALA A 92 0.49 22.26 35.60
N GLN A 93 0.64 22.55 36.90
CA GLN A 93 1.98 22.78 37.49
C GLN A 93 2.80 21.48 37.58
N GLU A 94 2.15 20.37 37.94
CA GLU A 94 2.82 19.06 37.99
C GLU A 94 3.20 18.60 36.59
N ALA A 95 2.30 18.77 35.62
CA ALA A 95 2.55 18.43 34.20
C ALA A 95 3.73 19.25 33.64
N LEU A 96 3.77 20.57 33.89
CA LEU A 96 4.87 21.43 33.45
C LEU A 96 6.21 21.00 34.06
N LYS A 97 6.25 20.76 35.37
CA LYS A 97 7.46 20.30 36.08
C LYS A 97 7.94 18.95 35.52
N LEU A 98 7.02 18.07 35.21
CA LEU A 98 7.37 16.76 34.60
C LEU A 98 7.95 16.94 33.21
N LEU A 99 7.33 17.74 32.35
CA LEU A 99 7.83 18.04 31.00
C LEU A 99 9.23 18.69 31.07
N GLU A 100 9.46 19.63 31.95
CA GLU A 100 10.79 20.23 32.21
C GLU A 100 11.81 19.18 32.66
N SER A 101 11.41 18.27 33.54
CA SER A 101 12.27 17.18 34.00
C SER A 101 12.65 16.23 32.83
N LEU A 102 11.70 15.85 31.99
CA LEU A 102 11.95 15.02 30.82
C LEU A 102 12.86 15.71 29.79
N LYS A 103 12.64 17.01 29.57
CA LYS A 103 13.50 17.84 28.70
C LYS A 103 14.93 17.91 29.23
N ASN A 104 15.13 18.08 30.58
CA ASN A 104 16.44 18.08 31.21
C ASN A 104 17.15 16.72 31.15
N GLN A 105 16.41 15.62 30.92
CA GLN A 105 16.93 14.28 30.67
C GLN A 105 17.23 14.01 29.20
N GLY A 106 17.04 14.99 28.32
CA GLY A 106 17.37 14.89 26.90
C GLY A 106 16.17 14.75 25.97
N ALA A 107 14.94 14.66 26.48
CA ALA A 107 13.76 14.53 25.60
C ALA A 107 13.57 15.78 24.73
N GLN A 108 13.41 15.54 23.44
CA GLN A 108 13.19 16.56 22.43
C GLN A 108 11.70 16.70 22.08
N VAL A 109 10.96 15.60 22.16
CA VAL A 109 9.53 15.51 21.87
C VAL A 109 8.81 14.78 23.00
N ALA A 110 7.61 15.22 23.37
CA ALA A 110 6.78 14.57 24.37
C ALA A 110 5.78 13.60 23.74
N VAL A 111 5.43 12.54 24.47
CA VAL A 111 4.30 11.67 24.18
C VAL A 111 3.36 11.67 25.37
N ALA A 112 2.11 12.07 25.18
CA ALA A 112 1.05 11.97 26.18
C ALA A 112 0.29 10.65 25.98
N SER A 113 0.25 9.80 27.02
CA SER A 113 -0.34 8.47 26.94
C SER A 113 -1.14 8.13 28.19
N GLU A 114 -2.46 7.87 28.01
CA GLU A 114 -3.36 7.47 29.08
C GLU A 114 -4.19 6.24 28.71
N ALA A 115 -4.54 5.42 29.72
CA ALA A 115 -5.50 4.35 29.53
C ALA A 115 -6.88 4.95 29.20
N PHE A 116 -7.57 4.35 28.22
CA PHE A 116 -8.91 4.78 27.77
C PHE A 116 -8.99 6.19 27.16
N SER A 117 -7.86 6.83 26.82
CA SER A 117 -7.86 8.14 26.15
C SER A 117 -8.51 8.12 24.76
N VAL A 118 -8.75 6.96 24.20
CA VAL A 118 -9.53 6.79 22.94
C VAL A 118 -10.99 7.20 23.10
N ASP A 119 -11.54 7.09 24.31
CA ASP A 119 -12.90 7.48 24.67
C ASP A 119 -12.93 8.78 25.49
N HIS A 120 -11.87 9.00 26.32
CA HIS A 120 -11.72 10.13 27.23
C HIS A 120 -10.38 10.85 27.02
N PRO A 121 -10.24 11.67 25.96
CA PRO A 121 -8.97 12.25 25.54
C PRO A 121 -8.54 13.49 26.36
N GLU A 122 -9.37 13.97 27.27
CA GLU A 122 -9.26 15.28 27.92
C GLU A 122 -7.92 15.47 28.64
N ASN A 123 -7.40 14.43 29.29
CA ASN A 123 -6.12 14.49 30.00
C ASN A 123 -4.93 14.52 29.02
N GLU A 124 -4.94 13.71 27.96
CA GLU A 124 -3.91 13.77 26.91
C GLU A 124 -3.91 15.15 26.22
N GLN A 125 -5.10 15.70 25.93
CA GLN A 125 -5.25 17.03 25.34
C GLN A 125 -4.72 18.13 26.26
N ALA A 126 -4.98 18.02 27.58
CA ALA A 126 -4.46 18.97 28.55
C ALA A 126 -2.94 18.95 28.61
N VAL A 127 -2.32 17.76 28.65
CA VAL A 127 -0.85 17.64 28.63
C VAL A 127 -0.28 18.13 27.31
N ALA A 128 -0.91 17.81 26.18
CA ALA A 128 -0.48 18.29 24.86
C ALA A 128 -0.45 19.82 24.81
N LYS A 129 -1.52 20.47 25.26
CA LYS A 129 -1.59 21.94 25.32
C LYS A 129 -0.49 22.55 26.21
N ILE A 130 -0.24 21.98 27.38
CA ILE A 130 0.82 22.47 28.30
C ILE A 130 2.20 22.29 27.65
N ALA A 131 2.44 21.17 26.94
CA ALA A 131 3.69 20.92 26.22
C ALA A 131 3.91 21.96 25.12
N GLU A 132 2.91 22.23 24.29
CA GLU A 132 2.94 23.23 23.22
C GLU A 132 3.19 24.65 23.79
N GLU A 133 2.50 25.03 24.85
CA GLU A 133 2.69 26.32 25.54
C GLU A 133 4.11 26.47 26.14
N SER A 134 4.75 25.35 26.50
CA SER A 134 6.15 25.32 26.96
C SER A 134 7.18 25.26 25.83
N GLY A 135 6.72 25.23 24.54
CA GLY A 135 7.55 25.13 23.36
C GLY A 135 8.13 23.73 23.15
N MET A 136 7.49 22.70 23.66
CA MET A 136 7.84 21.30 23.42
C MET A 136 6.87 20.67 22.41
N ILE A 137 7.41 20.05 21.37
CA ILE A 137 6.60 19.28 20.40
C ILE A 137 5.99 18.07 21.12
N VAL A 138 4.75 17.71 20.80
CA VAL A 138 4.03 16.64 21.49
C VAL A 138 3.24 15.77 20.51
N THR A 139 3.09 14.52 20.85
CA THR A 139 2.16 13.56 20.23
C THR A 139 1.23 12.99 21.31
N ALA A 140 -0.08 13.13 21.13
CA ALA A 140 -1.09 12.48 21.95
C ALA A 140 -1.50 11.14 21.33
N THR A 141 -1.58 10.07 22.14
CA THR A 141 -1.80 8.72 21.58
C THR A 141 -3.14 8.56 20.91
N HIS A 142 -4.21 9.19 21.43
CA HIS A 142 -5.57 9.14 20.88
C HIS A 142 -5.72 9.79 19.49
N GLU A 143 -4.77 10.65 19.09
CA GLU A 143 -4.78 11.29 17.77
C GLU A 143 -4.30 10.37 16.66
N LEU A 144 -3.52 9.34 16.99
CA LEU A 144 -2.96 8.39 16.02
C LEU A 144 -3.88 7.19 15.79
N THR A 145 -4.54 6.72 16.84
CA THR A 145 -5.43 5.55 16.74
C THR A 145 -6.50 5.57 17.83
N LYS A 146 -7.65 5.00 17.51
CA LYS A 146 -8.78 4.81 18.46
C LYS A 146 -8.90 3.35 18.93
N LEU A 147 -7.85 2.55 18.74
CA LEU A 147 -7.80 1.18 19.22
C LEU A 147 -7.38 1.10 20.69
N TYR A 148 -7.96 0.17 21.41
CA TYR A 148 -7.45 -0.22 22.74
C TYR A 148 -6.09 -0.90 22.61
N GLY A 149 -5.44 -1.18 23.73
CA GLY A 149 -4.09 -1.74 23.75
C GLY A 149 -3.05 -0.65 24.01
N LEU A 150 -3.08 -0.12 25.24
CA LEU A 150 -2.28 1.01 25.70
C LEU A 150 -0.80 0.91 25.30
N LYS A 151 -0.16 -0.25 25.51
CA LYS A 151 1.26 -0.44 25.19
C LYS A 151 1.57 -0.28 23.71
N ALA A 152 0.74 -0.87 22.82
CA ALA A 152 0.93 -0.75 21.37
C ALA A 152 0.65 0.68 20.90
N ARG A 153 -0.37 1.33 21.46
CA ARG A 153 -0.70 2.73 21.16
C ARG A 153 0.43 3.67 21.60
N THR A 154 0.99 3.47 22.79
CA THR A 154 2.16 4.24 23.27
C THR A 154 3.37 4.04 22.38
N LYS A 155 3.69 2.79 21.98
CA LYS A 155 4.79 2.53 21.03
C LYS A 155 4.58 3.23 19.68
N THR A 156 3.36 3.18 19.15
CA THR A 156 3.01 3.87 17.90
C THR A 156 3.25 5.37 18.02
N ALA A 157 2.86 5.97 19.16
CA ALA A 157 3.08 7.39 19.42
C ALA A 157 4.56 7.75 19.60
N VAL A 158 5.36 6.90 20.25
CA VAL A 158 6.80 7.09 20.38
C VAL A 158 7.49 7.08 19.02
N ILE A 159 7.13 6.12 18.14
CA ILE A 159 7.68 6.07 16.79
C ILE A 159 7.26 7.32 15.99
N ASN A 160 6.00 7.75 16.07
CA ASN A 160 5.54 8.98 15.43
C ASN A 160 6.33 10.19 15.91
N ALA A 161 6.45 10.35 17.23
CA ALA A 161 7.14 11.47 17.87
C ALA A 161 8.63 11.51 17.49
N SER A 162 9.28 10.35 17.35
CA SER A 162 10.71 10.27 17.07
C SER A 162 11.11 10.83 15.69
N ILE A 163 10.23 10.75 14.72
CA ILE A 163 10.48 11.28 13.36
C ILE A 163 9.86 12.68 13.14
N LEU A 164 9.07 13.17 14.10
CA LEU A 164 8.29 14.40 13.94
C LEU A 164 9.14 15.63 13.62
N PRO A 165 10.25 15.95 14.33
CA PRO A 165 11.06 17.13 14.02
C PRO A 165 11.65 17.07 12.61
N LYS A 166 12.15 15.92 12.18
CA LYS A 166 12.73 15.71 10.85
C LYS A 166 11.69 15.90 9.75
N MET A 167 10.50 15.33 9.96
CA MET A 167 9.43 15.40 8.98
C MET A 167 8.80 16.80 8.91
N MET A 168 8.69 17.51 10.03
CA MET A 168 8.29 18.92 10.05
C MET A 168 9.26 19.79 9.25
N GLN A 169 10.56 19.60 9.42
CA GLN A 169 11.58 20.31 8.64
C GLN A 169 11.44 20.02 7.14
N THR A 170 11.30 18.74 6.78
CA THR A 170 11.12 18.32 5.39
C THR A 170 9.86 18.89 4.78
N ALA A 171 8.74 18.86 5.52
CA ALA A 171 7.46 19.42 5.10
C ALA A 171 7.56 20.92 4.78
N VAL A 172 8.14 21.69 5.69
CA VAL A 172 8.34 23.14 5.51
C VAL A 172 9.23 23.45 4.30
N MET A 173 10.34 22.70 4.13
CA MET A 173 11.25 22.88 3.00
C MET A 173 10.59 22.55 1.66
N THR A 174 9.79 21.48 1.60
CA THR A 174 9.09 21.09 0.36
C THR A 174 7.97 22.07 0.03
N GLU A 175 7.21 22.50 1.02
CA GLU A 175 6.17 23.51 0.86
C GLU A 175 6.75 24.84 0.34
N GLN A 176 7.89 25.26 0.88
CA GLN A 176 8.60 26.44 0.40
C GLN A 176 9.07 26.29 -1.06
N ALA A 177 9.59 25.11 -1.43
CA ALA A 177 10.00 24.83 -2.80
C ALA A 177 8.84 24.96 -3.82
N VAL A 178 7.67 24.45 -3.46
CA VAL A 178 6.46 24.56 -4.29
C VAL A 178 6.02 26.03 -4.44
N ARG A 179 6.06 26.80 -3.37
CA ARG A 179 5.75 28.25 -3.39
C ARG A 179 6.76 29.05 -4.22
N ASP A 180 8.05 28.72 -4.09
CA ASP A 180 9.13 29.37 -4.86
C ASP A 180 8.99 29.10 -6.37
N ALA A 181 8.43 27.93 -6.73
CA ALA A 181 8.02 27.62 -8.11
C ALA A 181 6.72 28.32 -8.55
N LYS A 182 6.16 29.23 -7.72
CA LYS A 182 4.91 30.00 -7.96
C LYS A 182 3.65 29.14 -8.10
N ILE A 183 3.69 27.90 -7.70
CA ILE A 183 2.54 26.98 -7.75
C ILE A 183 1.64 27.24 -6.54
N GLN A 184 0.35 27.46 -6.80
CA GLN A 184 -0.68 27.74 -5.79
C GLN A 184 -1.40 26.48 -5.32
N ALA A 185 -1.25 25.37 -6.04
CA ALA A 185 -1.88 24.10 -5.68
C ALA A 185 -1.42 23.59 -4.29
N PRO A 186 -2.32 22.98 -3.50
CA PRO A 186 -1.95 22.40 -2.22
C PRO A 186 -0.94 21.27 -2.41
N LEU A 187 0.09 21.26 -1.55
CA LEU A 187 1.05 20.17 -1.51
C LEU A 187 0.44 18.98 -0.75
N MET A 188 0.30 17.88 -1.44
CA MET A 188 -0.16 16.61 -0.89
C MET A 188 1.02 15.66 -0.72
N ILE A 189 1.01 14.88 0.35
CA ILE A 189 2.06 13.91 0.67
C ILE A 189 1.46 12.51 0.64
N MET A 190 2.16 11.59 -0.03
CA MET A 190 1.76 10.17 -0.08
C MET A 190 1.78 9.51 1.29
N ARG A 191 0.77 8.69 1.54
CA ARG A 191 0.61 7.86 2.75
C ARG A 191 0.99 6.41 2.48
N SER A 192 1.29 5.70 3.56
CA SER A 192 1.58 4.26 3.55
C SER A 192 0.40 3.38 3.10
N ASP A 193 -0.83 3.89 3.15
CA ASP A 193 -2.05 3.19 2.74
C ASP A 193 -2.49 3.48 1.28
N GLY A 194 -1.63 4.15 0.51
CA GLY A 194 -1.86 4.47 -0.90
C GLY A 194 -2.70 5.74 -1.14
N GLY A 195 -3.13 6.43 -0.11
CA GLY A 195 -3.78 7.74 -0.20
C GLY A 195 -2.78 8.90 -0.14
N VAL A 196 -3.31 10.11 -0.20
CA VAL A 196 -2.57 11.35 0.07
C VAL A 196 -3.22 12.14 1.20
N MET A 197 -2.43 13.01 1.82
CA MET A 197 -2.88 13.96 2.86
C MET A 197 -2.16 15.29 2.69
N GLN A 198 -2.77 16.38 3.14
CA GLN A 198 -2.12 17.68 3.17
C GLN A 198 -0.86 17.68 4.05
N VAL A 199 0.08 18.54 3.69
CA VAL A 199 1.37 18.67 4.38
C VAL A 199 1.23 18.98 5.88
N ASP A 200 0.16 19.64 6.30
CA ASP A 200 -0.09 19.94 7.72
C ASP A 200 -0.39 18.68 8.55
N GLU A 201 -1.01 17.65 7.95
CA GLU A 201 -1.19 16.36 8.61
C GLU A 201 0.14 15.61 8.80
N VAL A 202 1.12 15.81 7.90
CA VAL A 202 2.48 15.26 8.07
C VAL A 202 3.18 15.85 9.28
N LYS A 203 2.93 17.14 9.57
CA LYS A 203 3.48 17.84 10.75
C LYS A 203 2.91 17.31 12.08
N ARG A 204 1.84 16.49 12.04
CA ARG A 204 1.19 15.85 13.20
C ARG A 204 1.38 14.34 13.23
N ARG A 205 1.16 13.68 12.08
CA ARG A 205 1.14 12.22 11.93
C ARG A 205 2.14 11.73 10.86
N PRO A 206 3.45 12.07 10.97
CA PRO A 206 4.44 11.68 9.97
C PRO A 206 4.59 10.16 9.82
N ILE A 207 4.25 9.37 10.84
CA ILE A 207 4.28 7.91 10.77
C ILE A 207 3.43 7.36 9.61
N LEU A 208 2.40 8.08 9.18
CA LEU A 208 1.56 7.71 8.03
C LEU A 208 2.29 7.77 6.68
N THR A 209 3.50 8.36 6.62
CA THR A 209 4.31 8.41 5.40
C THR A 209 5.38 7.31 5.33
N VAL A 210 5.52 6.51 6.40
CA VAL A 210 6.47 5.38 6.42
C VAL A 210 6.06 4.35 5.38
N LEU A 211 6.98 3.93 4.50
CA LEU A 211 6.72 3.01 3.36
C LEU A 211 5.79 3.60 2.27
N SER A 212 5.68 4.93 2.14
CA SER A 212 4.84 5.57 1.12
C SER A 212 5.38 5.45 -0.32
N GLY A 213 6.67 5.17 -0.52
CA GLY A 213 7.26 5.01 -1.85
C GLY A 213 6.58 3.89 -2.65
N PRO A 214 6.63 2.63 -2.19
CA PRO A 214 5.93 1.53 -2.87
C PRO A 214 4.41 1.73 -2.93
N ALA A 215 3.81 2.47 -1.99
CA ALA A 215 2.39 2.77 -2.01
C ALA A 215 1.96 3.61 -3.22
N ALA A 216 2.83 4.48 -3.70
CA ALA A 216 2.60 5.26 -4.92
C ALA A 216 2.53 4.37 -6.17
N GLY A 217 3.43 3.38 -6.29
CA GLY A 217 3.40 2.40 -7.39
C GLY A 217 2.09 1.61 -7.43
N VAL A 218 1.64 1.16 -6.26
CA VAL A 218 0.36 0.44 -6.12
C VAL A 218 -0.83 1.33 -6.46
N ALA A 219 -0.81 2.61 -6.05
CA ALA A 219 -1.83 3.59 -6.44
C ALA A 219 -1.88 3.77 -7.97
N GLY A 220 -0.72 3.80 -8.64
CA GLY A 220 -0.63 3.82 -10.10
C GLY A 220 -1.22 2.56 -10.74
N ALA A 221 -0.92 1.39 -10.20
CA ALA A 221 -1.50 0.13 -10.65
C ALA A 221 -3.04 0.11 -10.52
N LEU A 222 -3.55 0.63 -9.42
CA LEU A 222 -4.98 0.67 -9.14
C LEU A 222 -5.71 1.72 -9.99
N MET A 223 -5.22 2.96 -9.99
CA MET A 223 -5.93 4.11 -10.56
C MET A 223 -5.68 4.29 -12.06
N TYR A 224 -4.45 4.06 -12.51
CA TYR A 224 -4.05 4.24 -13.92
C TYR A 224 -4.25 2.96 -14.74
N GLU A 225 -3.74 1.84 -14.26
CA GLU A 225 -3.87 0.54 -14.91
C GLU A 225 -5.21 -0.14 -14.66
N LYS A 226 -6.01 0.37 -13.71
CA LYS A 226 -7.34 -0.11 -13.33
C LYS A 226 -7.36 -1.61 -13.01
N ILE A 227 -6.38 -2.05 -12.22
CA ILE A 227 -6.29 -3.45 -11.79
C ILE A 227 -7.37 -3.70 -10.75
N SER A 228 -8.18 -4.74 -10.98
CA SER A 228 -9.22 -5.15 -10.04
C SER A 228 -8.75 -6.27 -9.11
N ASP A 229 -8.17 -7.32 -9.70
CA ASP A 229 -7.65 -8.48 -8.99
C ASP A 229 -6.30 -8.89 -9.60
N GLY A 230 -5.27 -8.91 -8.78
CA GLY A 230 -3.93 -9.24 -9.27
C GLY A 230 -2.83 -9.00 -8.25
N ILE A 231 -1.62 -9.26 -8.68
CA ILE A 231 -0.41 -8.93 -7.94
C ILE A 231 0.37 -7.90 -8.76
N PHE A 232 0.67 -6.79 -8.11
CA PHE A 232 1.52 -5.75 -8.67
C PHE A 232 2.96 -5.96 -8.19
N LEU A 233 3.89 -5.89 -9.14
CA LEU A 233 5.32 -6.00 -8.91
C LEU A 233 5.98 -4.70 -9.35
N GLU A 234 6.46 -3.89 -8.41
CA GLU A 234 7.27 -2.73 -8.71
C GLU A 234 8.75 -3.14 -8.73
N VAL A 235 9.30 -3.29 -9.92
CA VAL A 235 10.67 -3.76 -10.12
C VAL A 235 11.60 -2.57 -10.34
N GLY A 236 12.35 -2.24 -9.31
CA GLY A 236 13.42 -1.25 -9.38
C GLY A 236 14.76 -1.83 -9.82
N GLY A 237 15.83 -1.04 -9.64
CA GLY A 237 17.20 -1.51 -9.88
C GLY A 237 17.71 -2.47 -8.80
N THR A 238 17.24 -2.35 -7.56
CA THR A 238 17.75 -3.09 -6.39
C THR A 238 16.81 -4.16 -5.88
N SER A 239 15.51 -3.87 -5.87
CA SER A 239 14.47 -4.71 -5.27
C SER A 239 13.21 -4.77 -6.13
N THR A 240 12.36 -5.72 -5.80
CA THR A 240 10.99 -5.84 -6.28
C THR A 240 10.06 -5.76 -5.08
N ASP A 241 9.16 -4.80 -5.10
CA ASP A 241 8.07 -4.67 -4.14
C ASP A 241 6.83 -5.37 -4.69
N ILE A 242 6.24 -6.25 -3.90
CA ILE A 242 5.13 -7.12 -4.28
C ILE A 242 3.92 -6.73 -3.43
N SER A 243 2.80 -6.45 -4.07
CA SER A 243 1.53 -6.09 -3.43
C SER A 243 0.37 -6.81 -4.09
N ALA A 244 -0.67 -7.10 -3.32
CA ALA A 244 -1.89 -7.72 -3.84
C ALA A 244 -3.04 -6.71 -3.88
N ILE A 245 -3.79 -6.78 -4.97
CA ILE A 245 -5.02 -6.01 -5.20
C ILE A 245 -6.15 -7.03 -5.32
N GLN A 246 -7.22 -6.82 -4.57
CA GLN A 246 -8.42 -7.66 -4.58
C GLN A 246 -9.68 -6.78 -4.56
N ASN A 247 -10.62 -7.06 -5.45
CA ASN A 247 -11.86 -6.29 -5.59
C ASN A 247 -11.62 -4.78 -5.75
N GLY A 248 -10.64 -4.39 -6.57
CA GLY A 248 -10.27 -3.00 -6.79
C GLY A 248 -9.78 -2.25 -5.55
N ARG A 249 -9.30 -2.98 -4.54
CA ARG A 249 -8.73 -2.43 -3.31
C ARG A 249 -7.38 -3.07 -3.03
N VAL A 250 -6.47 -2.28 -2.49
CA VAL A 250 -5.17 -2.80 -2.05
C VAL A 250 -5.32 -3.47 -0.70
N ILE A 251 -4.66 -4.59 -0.52
CA ILE A 251 -4.63 -5.28 0.76
C ILE A 251 -3.74 -4.48 1.73
N THR A 252 -4.27 -4.25 2.92
CA THR A 252 -3.60 -3.48 3.98
C THR A 252 -3.41 -4.30 5.24
N LYS A 253 -2.37 -3.98 6.00
CA LYS A 253 -2.10 -4.51 7.34
C LYS A 253 -1.54 -3.44 8.25
N TYR A 254 -1.42 -3.72 9.54
CA TYR A 254 -0.67 -2.83 10.43
C TYR A 254 0.82 -2.88 10.11
N ALA A 255 1.42 -1.70 10.00
CA ALA A 255 2.85 -1.58 9.73
C ALA A 255 3.68 -2.18 10.88
N CYS A 256 4.68 -2.97 10.50
CA CYS A 256 5.74 -3.39 11.41
C CYS A 256 6.97 -2.52 11.13
N ILE A 257 7.37 -1.71 12.09
CA ILE A 257 8.44 -0.72 11.96
C ILE A 257 9.55 -1.11 12.93
N GLY A 258 10.76 -1.37 12.43
CA GLY A 258 11.89 -1.80 13.26
C GLY A 258 11.61 -3.09 14.06
N GLY A 259 10.77 -3.99 13.54
CA GLY A 259 10.34 -5.20 14.25
C GLY A 259 9.21 -4.98 15.26
N HIS A 260 8.67 -3.76 15.37
CA HIS A 260 7.58 -3.42 16.29
C HIS A 260 6.27 -3.24 15.55
N ASN A 261 5.24 -3.97 16.00
CA ASN A 261 3.88 -3.80 15.50
C ASN A 261 3.33 -2.44 15.95
N THR A 262 2.75 -1.70 15.02
CA THR A 262 2.10 -0.41 15.23
C THR A 262 0.60 -0.51 14.95
N TYR A 263 -0.14 0.54 15.30
CA TYR A 263 -1.55 0.71 14.89
C TYR A 263 -1.71 1.61 13.66
N VAL A 264 -0.66 1.70 12.84
CA VAL A 264 -0.72 2.41 11.57
C VAL A 264 -1.02 1.43 10.45
N THR A 265 -2.10 1.66 9.73
CA THR A 265 -2.44 0.88 8.54
C THR A 265 -1.51 1.27 7.38
N SER A 266 -0.86 0.29 6.79
CA SER A 266 -0.08 0.43 5.56
C SER A 266 -0.50 -0.60 4.53
N LEU A 267 -0.09 -0.41 3.29
CA LEU A 267 -0.21 -1.47 2.29
C LEU A 267 0.61 -2.68 2.74
N ASP A 268 0.09 -3.87 2.48
CA ASP A 268 0.88 -5.09 2.65
C ASP A 268 1.83 -5.23 1.47
N ILE A 269 3.10 -4.93 1.72
CA ILE A 269 4.16 -4.94 0.72
C ILE A 269 5.26 -5.89 1.17
N HIS A 270 5.62 -6.82 0.30
CA HIS A 270 6.75 -7.70 0.51
C HIS A 270 7.88 -7.33 -0.45
N THR A 271 9.00 -6.87 0.10
CA THR A 271 10.18 -6.52 -0.68
C THR A 271 11.11 -7.72 -0.83
N VAL A 272 11.42 -8.05 -2.08
CA VAL A 272 12.41 -9.07 -2.43
C VAL A 272 13.66 -8.37 -2.95
N GLY A 273 14.84 -8.73 -2.44
CA GLY A 273 16.13 -8.16 -2.88
C GLY A 273 16.56 -8.62 -4.28
N ILE A 274 15.63 -8.57 -5.22
CA ILE A 274 15.83 -8.85 -6.66
C ILE A 274 15.27 -7.66 -7.43
N GLY A 275 16.10 -7.02 -8.22
CA GLY A 275 15.75 -5.95 -9.16
C GLY A 275 16.56 -6.08 -10.44
N GLY A 276 16.32 -5.22 -11.41
CA GLY A 276 17.01 -5.26 -12.70
C GLY A 276 18.53 -5.21 -12.58
N GLY A 277 19.05 -4.45 -11.59
CA GLY A 277 20.48 -4.30 -11.33
C GLY A 277 21.06 -5.33 -10.38
N SER A 278 20.31 -6.35 -9.96
CA SER A 278 20.83 -7.39 -9.07
C SER A 278 22.06 -8.05 -9.65
N MET A 279 23.15 -8.00 -8.87
CA MET A 279 24.43 -8.60 -9.24
C MET A 279 24.39 -10.11 -9.06
N VAL A 280 25.12 -10.78 -9.91
CA VAL A 280 25.23 -12.24 -9.96
C VAL A 280 26.39 -12.70 -9.09
N ARG A 281 26.19 -13.70 -8.25
CA ARG A 281 27.26 -14.33 -7.47
C ARG A 281 27.67 -15.64 -8.12
N PHE A 282 28.97 -15.89 -8.15
CA PHE A 282 29.50 -17.10 -8.76
C PHE A 282 30.66 -17.70 -7.95
N ARG A 283 30.84 -18.99 -8.12
CA ARG A 283 31.94 -19.74 -7.52
C ARG A 283 32.28 -20.93 -8.40
N ASN A 284 33.56 -21.20 -8.64
CA ASN A 284 33.98 -22.34 -9.44
C ASN A 284 33.23 -22.43 -10.79
N ASN A 285 33.12 -21.31 -11.52
CA ASN A 285 32.46 -21.19 -12.82
C ASN A 285 30.95 -21.60 -12.79
N THR A 286 30.31 -21.52 -11.63
CA THR A 286 28.89 -21.80 -11.45
C THR A 286 28.20 -20.60 -10.80
N ILE A 287 27.04 -20.23 -11.30
CA ILE A 287 26.19 -19.22 -10.68
C ILE A 287 25.61 -19.81 -9.40
N ILE A 288 25.82 -19.16 -8.27
CA ILE A 288 25.39 -19.64 -6.95
C ILE A 288 24.24 -18.81 -6.38
N ASP A 289 24.14 -17.51 -6.76
CA ASP A 289 23.09 -16.63 -6.28
C ASP A 289 22.91 -15.39 -7.16
N VAL A 290 21.78 -14.68 -7.01
CA VAL A 290 21.50 -13.39 -7.64
C VAL A 290 20.95 -12.44 -6.57
N GLY A 291 21.50 -11.21 -6.51
CA GLY A 291 21.19 -10.26 -5.44
C GLY A 291 21.77 -10.68 -4.07
N PRO A 292 21.31 -10.06 -2.96
CA PRO A 292 20.47 -8.85 -2.91
C PRO A 292 21.19 -7.55 -3.28
N ARG A 293 22.51 -7.59 -3.54
CA ARG A 293 23.27 -6.39 -3.94
C ARG A 293 23.03 -6.03 -5.39
N SER A 294 22.89 -4.74 -5.66
CA SER A 294 22.78 -4.20 -7.02
C SER A 294 24.11 -3.55 -7.46
N SER A 295 24.30 -3.51 -8.76
CA SER A 295 25.48 -2.86 -9.37
C SER A 295 25.57 -1.37 -9.06
N HIS A 296 24.43 -0.71 -8.81
CA HIS A 296 24.37 0.68 -8.38
C HIS A 296 25.12 0.90 -7.04
N ILE A 297 24.86 0.03 -6.06
CA ILE A 297 25.56 0.08 -4.76
C ILE A 297 27.05 -0.22 -4.91
N ALA A 298 27.41 -1.07 -5.85
CA ALA A 298 28.80 -1.37 -6.17
C ALA A 298 29.51 -0.26 -7.01
N GLY A 299 28.76 0.73 -7.51
CA GLY A 299 29.28 1.78 -8.39
C GLY A 299 29.72 1.26 -9.77
N LEU A 300 29.15 0.14 -10.23
CA LEU A 300 29.50 -0.48 -11.50
C LEU A 300 28.39 -0.25 -12.55
N PRO A 301 28.75 0.19 -13.78
CA PRO A 301 27.79 0.24 -14.87
C PRO A 301 27.38 -1.17 -15.31
N TYR A 302 26.16 -1.30 -15.84
CA TYR A 302 25.66 -2.56 -16.40
C TYR A 302 26.37 -2.85 -17.72
N ALA A 303 26.84 -4.07 -17.91
CA ALA A 303 27.43 -4.47 -19.17
C ALA A 303 26.50 -4.28 -20.37
N CYS A 304 25.20 -4.54 -20.23
CA CYS A 304 24.21 -4.39 -21.31
C CYS A 304 23.95 -2.94 -21.74
N PHE A 305 24.29 -1.93 -20.93
CA PHE A 305 24.15 -0.51 -21.25
C PHE A 305 25.48 0.19 -21.58
N THR A 306 26.55 -0.57 -21.58
CA THR A 306 27.90 -0.07 -21.89
C THR A 306 28.11 -0.13 -23.40
N ASP A 307 28.86 0.81 -23.96
CA ASP A 307 29.29 0.78 -25.38
C ASP A 307 30.05 -0.50 -25.72
N SER A 308 29.72 -1.13 -26.85
CA SER A 308 30.29 -2.42 -27.25
C SER A 308 31.84 -2.39 -27.38
N GLU A 309 32.40 -1.25 -27.79
CA GLU A 309 33.83 -1.07 -27.87
C GLU A 309 34.58 -1.31 -26.54
N LYS A 310 33.95 -0.94 -25.42
CA LYS A 310 34.49 -1.13 -24.07
C LYS A 310 34.42 -2.58 -23.59
N LEU A 311 33.55 -3.39 -24.19
CA LEU A 311 33.37 -4.79 -23.84
C LEU A 311 34.20 -5.76 -24.72
N GLN A 312 34.90 -5.25 -25.70
CA GLN A 312 35.81 -6.06 -26.50
C GLN A 312 36.96 -6.59 -25.63
N ASN A 313 37.30 -7.90 -25.78
CA ASN A 313 38.34 -8.59 -25.04
C ASN A 313 38.19 -8.57 -23.50
N CYS A 314 37.01 -8.32 -22.98
CA CYS A 314 36.76 -8.41 -21.54
C CYS A 314 37.00 -9.83 -21.01
N HIS A 315 37.47 -9.90 -19.78
CA HIS A 315 37.57 -11.15 -19.02
C HIS A 315 36.77 -11.08 -17.74
N VAL A 316 36.40 -12.25 -17.23
CA VAL A 316 35.61 -12.39 -16.00
C VAL A 316 36.48 -12.10 -14.78
N VAL A 317 35.99 -11.23 -13.90
CA VAL A 317 36.57 -10.92 -12.60
C VAL A 317 35.56 -11.07 -11.47
N SER A 318 36.11 -11.26 -10.29
CA SER A 318 35.34 -11.32 -9.04
C SER A 318 35.47 -9.98 -8.32
N VAL A 319 34.37 -9.37 -7.96
CA VAL A 319 34.33 -8.07 -7.27
C VAL A 319 33.57 -8.16 -5.96
N GLY A 320 33.93 -7.29 -5.02
CA GLY A 320 33.17 -7.07 -3.79
C GLY A 320 32.35 -5.79 -3.85
N THR A 321 31.48 -5.60 -2.87
CA THR A 321 30.79 -4.32 -2.63
C THR A 321 31.28 -3.71 -1.31
N PRO A 322 31.16 -2.39 -1.11
CA PRO A 322 31.62 -1.75 0.12
C PRO A 322 31.00 -2.30 1.42
N LYS A 323 29.85 -2.92 1.31
CA LYS A 323 29.07 -3.45 2.46
C LYS A 323 29.21 -4.97 2.66
N ASP A 324 29.88 -5.70 1.76
CA ASP A 324 30.01 -7.15 1.85
C ASP A 324 31.45 -7.58 2.13
N LYS A 325 31.60 -8.57 2.98
CA LYS A 325 32.89 -9.22 3.25
C LYS A 325 33.30 -10.22 2.15
N THR A 326 32.39 -10.52 1.22
CA THR A 326 32.61 -11.48 0.12
C THR A 326 32.93 -10.73 -1.16
N THR A 327 33.80 -11.33 -1.99
CA THR A 327 34.24 -10.81 -3.28
C THR A 327 33.88 -11.78 -4.41
N ASP A 328 32.63 -12.30 -4.37
CA ASP A 328 32.17 -13.33 -5.30
C ASP A 328 31.12 -12.83 -6.32
N PHE A 329 31.01 -11.50 -6.48
CA PHE A 329 30.14 -10.92 -7.50
C PHE A 329 30.80 -10.93 -8.88
N LEU A 330 30.03 -11.29 -9.89
CA LEU A 330 30.45 -11.43 -11.27
C LEU A 330 30.52 -10.07 -11.98
N ALA A 331 31.68 -9.73 -12.51
CA ALA A 331 31.90 -8.57 -13.35
C ALA A 331 32.81 -8.93 -14.53
N LEU A 332 32.80 -8.06 -15.54
CA LEU A 332 33.73 -8.06 -16.64
C LEU A 332 34.75 -6.94 -16.44
N GLU A 333 35.99 -7.18 -16.80
CA GLU A 333 37.07 -6.17 -16.79
C GLU A 333 37.70 -6.12 -18.17
N ASN A 334 37.89 -4.91 -18.73
CA ASN A 334 38.56 -4.70 -20.00
C ASN A 334 40.05 -4.49 -19.81
N GLU A 335 40.78 -4.37 -20.93
CA GLU A 335 42.24 -4.16 -20.92
C GLU A 335 42.70 -2.85 -20.23
N LYS A 336 41.75 -1.89 -20.05
CA LYS A 336 42.02 -0.62 -19.35
C LYS A 336 41.73 -0.70 -17.85
N GLY A 337 41.26 -1.86 -17.35
CA GLY A 337 40.86 -2.05 -15.95
C GLY A 337 39.49 -1.48 -15.61
N GLU A 338 38.67 -1.09 -16.59
CA GLU A 338 37.29 -0.68 -16.37
C GLU A 338 36.43 -1.92 -16.11
N ARG A 339 35.51 -1.83 -15.14
CA ARG A 339 34.68 -2.94 -14.72
C ARG A 339 33.21 -2.71 -15.01
N PHE A 340 32.51 -3.77 -15.43
CA PHE A 340 31.10 -3.76 -15.83
C PHE A 340 30.38 -4.91 -15.14
N ALA A 341 29.28 -4.62 -14.48
CA ALA A 341 28.50 -5.63 -13.76
C ALA A 341 27.69 -6.49 -14.73
N ILE A 342 27.71 -7.80 -14.49
CA ILE A 342 26.68 -8.70 -15.03
C ILE A 342 25.50 -8.68 -14.09
N THR A 343 24.34 -8.24 -14.60
CA THR A 343 23.12 -8.05 -13.83
C THR A 343 21.98 -8.93 -14.35
N LEU A 344 20.90 -8.97 -13.60
CA LEU A 344 19.68 -9.65 -14.05
C LEU A 344 19.17 -9.06 -15.38
N THR A 345 19.23 -7.73 -15.55
CA THR A 345 18.87 -7.07 -16.82
C THR A 345 19.72 -7.55 -17.98
N CYS A 346 21.01 -7.80 -17.77
CA CYS A 346 21.88 -8.35 -18.83
C CYS A 346 21.38 -9.75 -19.27
N ALA A 347 21.05 -10.62 -18.31
CA ALA A 347 20.54 -11.96 -18.61
C ALA A 347 19.17 -11.93 -19.31
N ALA A 348 18.28 -11.05 -18.87
CA ALA A 348 16.96 -10.86 -19.46
C ALA A 348 17.04 -10.33 -20.91
N ASN A 349 17.96 -9.39 -21.20
CA ASN A 349 18.25 -8.92 -22.55
C ASN A 349 18.78 -10.06 -23.44
N TYR A 350 19.74 -10.83 -22.94
CA TYR A 350 20.32 -11.95 -23.69
C TYR A 350 19.30 -13.02 -24.06
N LEU A 351 18.32 -13.27 -23.19
CA LEU A 351 17.24 -14.25 -23.40
C LEU A 351 16.04 -13.69 -24.18
N GLY A 352 16.06 -12.40 -24.55
CA GLY A 352 14.99 -11.80 -25.37
C GLY A 352 13.73 -11.41 -24.61
N TYR A 353 13.77 -11.24 -23.30
CA TYR A 353 12.61 -10.78 -22.51
C TYR A 353 12.30 -9.28 -22.69
N MET A 354 13.23 -8.49 -23.23
CA MET A 354 13.08 -7.06 -23.43
C MET A 354 12.47 -6.75 -24.80
N PRO A 355 11.27 -6.20 -24.89
CA PRO A 355 10.72 -5.73 -26.17
C PRO A 355 11.49 -4.50 -26.69
N GLU A 356 11.33 -4.20 -27.98
CA GLU A 356 11.86 -2.97 -28.55
C GLU A 356 11.20 -1.73 -27.91
N GLY A 357 12.02 -0.71 -27.64
CA GLY A 357 11.58 0.51 -26.99
C GLY A 357 11.37 0.40 -25.48
N ASP A 358 11.65 -0.77 -24.87
CA ASP A 358 11.62 -0.91 -23.43
C ASP A 358 12.73 -0.09 -22.75
N TYR A 359 12.42 0.52 -21.61
CA TYR A 359 13.37 1.31 -20.81
C TYR A 359 14.64 0.52 -20.44
N ALA A 360 14.51 -0.78 -20.20
CA ALA A 360 15.62 -1.66 -19.84
C ALA A 360 16.24 -2.42 -21.03
N LYS A 361 15.88 -2.06 -22.28
CA LYS A 361 16.51 -2.63 -23.47
C LYS A 361 17.96 -2.21 -23.57
N GLY A 362 18.86 -3.17 -23.54
CA GLY A 362 20.31 -2.98 -23.68
C GLY A 362 20.76 -2.93 -25.13
N ASN A 363 22.02 -2.54 -25.32
CA ASN A 363 22.71 -2.66 -26.61
C ASN A 363 22.94 -4.13 -26.93
N GLU A 364 22.43 -4.61 -28.05
CA GLU A 364 22.48 -6.04 -28.43
C GLU A 364 23.91 -6.55 -28.59
N GLU A 365 24.82 -5.77 -29.23
CA GLU A 365 26.19 -6.14 -29.39
C GLU A 365 26.91 -6.25 -28.04
N SER A 366 26.68 -5.30 -27.15
CA SER A 366 27.20 -5.31 -25.79
C SER A 366 26.77 -6.53 -25.00
N VAL A 367 25.47 -6.88 -25.11
CA VAL A 367 24.92 -8.06 -24.47
C VAL A 367 25.58 -9.33 -25.02
N GLN A 368 25.76 -9.43 -26.34
CA GLN A 368 26.39 -10.60 -26.94
C GLN A 368 27.88 -10.72 -26.51
N LEU A 369 28.64 -9.62 -26.56
CA LEU A 369 30.06 -9.60 -26.13
C LEU A 369 30.20 -10.00 -24.65
N ALA A 370 29.30 -9.48 -23.79
CA ALA A 370 29.31 -9.81 -22.37
C ALA A 370 29.12 -11.31 -22.14
N PHE A 371 28.10 -11.91 -22.78
CA PHE A 371 27.82 -13.33 -22.62
C PHE A 371 28.83 -14.25 -23.33
N MET A 372 29.46 -13.81 -24.42
CA MET A 372 30.61 -14.51 -25.03
C MET A 372 31.79 -14.58 -24.06
N ALA A 373 32.11 -13.50 -23.34
CA ALA A 373 33.13 -13.50 -22.31
C ALA A 373 32.82 -14.49 -21.18
N LEU A 374 31.55 -14.58 -20.76
CA LEU A 374 31.12 -15.58 -19.76
C LEU A 374 31.22 -17.01 -20.29
N GLU A 375 30.81 -17.27 -21.54
CA GLU A 375 30.89 -18.57 -22.19
C GLU A 375 32.35 -19.07 -22.22
N LYS A 376 33.28 -18.20 -22.65
CA LYS A 376 34.70 -18.49 -22.67
C LYS A 376 35.27 -18.82 -21.28
N ALA A 377 34.89 -18.02 -20.28
CA ALA A 377 35.41 -18.18 -18.91
C ALA A 377 34.85 -19.42 -18.21
N PHE A 378 33.52 -19.65 -18.32
CA PHE A 378 32.82 -20.74 -17.61
C PHE A 378 32.87 -22.06 -18.37
N LYS A 379 33.25 -22.04 -19.65
CA LYS A 379 33.24 -23.19 -20.56
C LYS A 379 31.83 -23.85 -20.61
N ARG A 380 30.82 -23.04 -20.61
CA ARG A 380 29.38 -23.42 -20.65
C ARG A 380 28.66 -22.51 -21.62
N PRO A 381 27.64 -23.00 -22.35
CA PRO A 381 26.89 -22.16 -23.31
C PRO A 381 26.32 -20.90 -22.63
N ALA A 382 26.51 -19.74 -23.26
CA ALA A 382 26.04 -18.44 -22.79
C ALA A 382 24.55 -18.45 -22.42
N GLN A 383 23.72 -19.10 -23.27
CA GLN A 383 22.30 -19.25 -23.02
C GLN A 383 21.99 -20.00 -21.70
N ARG A 384 22.81 -20.99 -21.34
CA ARG A 384 22.62 -21.73 -20.09
C ARG A 384 23.00 -20.88 -18.89
N ILE A 385 24.08 -20.08 -19.00
CA ILE A 385 24.48 -19.15 -17.95
C ILE A 385 23.39 -18.11 -17.70
N ALA A 386 22.84 -17.52 -18.78
CA ALA A 386 21.73 -16.55 -18.67
C ALA A 386 20.48 -17.16 -18.02
N ARG A 387 20.15 -18.41 -18.37
CA ARG A 387 19.02 -19.12 -17.73
C ARG A 387 19.27 -19.39 -16.26
N ASP A 388 20.45 -19.84 -15.87
CA ASP A 388 20.78 -20.10 -14.46
C ASP A 388 20.62 -18.81 -13.61
N ILE A 389 21.01 -17.64 -14.15
CA ILE A 389 20.81 -16.33 -13.51
C ILE A 389 19.30 -16.06 -13.33
N MET A 390 18.55 -16.20 -14.40
CA MET A 390 17.11 -15.96 -14.38
C MET A 390 16.38 -16.92 -13.44
N ASP A 391 16.68 -18.22 -13.48
CA ASP A 391 16.00 -19.25 -12.68
C ASP A 391 16.13 -18.98 -11.18
N ILE A 392 17.31 -18.52 -10.73
CA ILE A 392 17.55 -18.16 -9.32
C ILE A 392 16.72 -16.93 -8.93
N ALA A 393 16.80 -15.86 -9.72
CA ALA A 393 16.09 -14.62 -9.43
C ALA A 393 14.56 -14.82 -9.44
N VAL A 394 14.05 -15.45 -10.50
CA VAL A 394 12.62 -15.80 -10.67
C VAL A 394 12.14 -16.73 -9.56
N GLY A 395 13.02 -17.66 -9.10
CA GLY A 395 12.73 -18.53 -7.96
C GLY A 395 12.39 -17.77 -6.68
N LYS A 396 13.19 -16.75 -6.35
CA LYS A 396 13.00 -15.91 -5.17
C LYS A 396 11.69 -15.11 -5.24
N VAL A 397 11.45 -14.46 -6.37
CA VAL A 397 10.23 -13.65 -6.57
C VAL A 397 8.97 -14.54 -6.58
N SER A 398 9.00 -15.69 -7.28
CA SER A 398 7.88 -16.63 -7.32
C SER A 398 7.55 -17.22 -5.95
N ALA A 399 8.54 -17.44 -5.09
CA ALA A 399 8.31 -17.91 -3.72
C ALA A 399 7.53 -16.89 -2.88
N ALA A 400 7.88 -15.61 -2.98
CA ALA A 400 7.18 -14.53 -2.31
C ALA A 400 5.73 -14.40 -2.82
N ILE A 401 5.51 -14.42 -4.14
CA ILE A 401 4.17 -14.40 -4.74
C ILE A 401 3.32 -15.59 -4.27
N THR A 402 3.93 -16.78 -4.19
CA THR A 402 3.24 -17.98 -3.69
C THR A 402 2.80 -17.79 -2.24
N GLY A 403 3.61 -17.11 -1.43
CA GLY A 403 3.25 -16.70 -0.07
C GLY A 403 1.97 -15.85 -0.05
N PHE A 404 1.92 -14.78 -0.84
CA PHE A 404 0.73 -13.91 -0.97
C PHE A 404 -0.51 -14.67 -1.43
N ILE A 405 -0.38 -15.49 -2.47
CA ILE A 405 -1.51 -16.28 -2.99
C ILE A 405 -2.12 -17.16 -1.90
N ARG A 406 -1.27 -17.77 -1.05
CA ARG A 406 -1.72 -18.61 0.04
C ARG A 406 -2.33 -17.81 1.18
N GLU A 407 -1.66 -16.74 1.62
CA GLU A 407 -2.08 -15.91 2.74
C GLU A 407 -3.45 -15.27 2.51
N TYR A 408 -3.67 -14.76 1.29
CA TYR A 408 -4.92 -14.07 0.93
C TYR A 408 -5.90 -14.95 0.13
N SER A 409 -5.62 -16.24 0.01
CA SER A 409 -6.47 -17.20 -0.72
C SER A 409 -6.84 -16.72 -2.14
N LEU A 410 -5.88 -16.09 -2.84
CA LEU A 410 -6.11 -15.53 -4.17
C LEU A 410 -6.34 -16.63 -5.20
N SER A 411 -7.35 -16.43 -6.07
CA SER A 411 -7.65 -17.38 -7.13
C SER A 411 -6.64 -17.28 -8.27
N GLN A 412 -5.73 -18.25 -8.39
CA GLN A 412 -4.74 -18.30 -9.48
C GLN A 412 -5.36 -18.32 -10.87
N SER A 413 -6.61 -18.75 -10.97
CA SER A 413 -7.31 -18.90 -12.26
C SER A 413 -7.51 -17.57 -13.00
N TYR A 414 -7.63 -16.47 -12.26
CA TYR A 414 -7.90 -15.13 -12.81
C TYR A 414 -6.79 -14.14 -12.48
N LEU A 415 -5.80 -14.57 -11.68
CA LEU A 415 -4.71 -13.74 -11.25
C LEU A 415 -3.90 -13.22 -12.43
N ILE A 416 -3.62 -11.93 -12.42
CA ILE A 416 -2.71 -11.28 -13.35
C ILE A 416 -1.53 -10.69 -12.60
N LEU A 417 -0.32 -10.88 -13.13
CA LEU A 417 0.86 -10.17 -12.65
C LEU A 417 0.98 -8.86 -13.43
N THR A 418 1.02 -7.74 -12.76
CA THR A 418 1.26 -6.45 -13.40
C THR A 418 2.61 -5.90 -12.97
N GLY A 419 3.47 -5.62 -13.92
CA GLY A 419 4.80 -5.07 -13.70
C GLY A 419 4.83 -3.55 -13.83
N GLY A 420 5.40 -2.88 -12.83
CA GLY A 420 5.78 -1.48 -12.84
C GLY A 420 7.26 -1.32 -12.50
N GLY A 421 7.79 -0.10 -12.65
CA GLY A 421 9.19 0.20 -12.45
C GLY A 421 10.08 -0.10 -13.66
N GLY A 422 11.25 0.49 -13.72
CA GLY A 422 12.15 0.39 -14.87
C GLY A 422 12.73 -1.00 -15.14
N GLY A 423 12.66 -1.93 -14.16
CA GLY A 423 13.10 -3.32 -14.29
C GLY A 423 11.98 -4.32 -14.58
N ALA A 424 10.75 -3.87 -14.79
CA ALA A 424 9.57 -4.75 -14.88
C ALA A 424 9.72 -5.85 -15.93
N SER A 425 10.16 -5.51 -17.14
CA SER A 425 10.34 -6.46 -18.24
C SER A 425 11.46 -7.46 -18.00
N ALA A 426 12.41 -7.16 -17.10
CA ALA A 426 13.47 -8.09 -16.72
C ALA A 426 12.99 -9.24 -15.83
N VAL A 427 11.88 -9.06 -15.11
CA VAL A 427 11.45 -9.99 -14.06
C VAL A 427 10.08 -10.59 -14.34
N VAL A 428 9.09 -9.74 -14.62
CA VAL A 428 7.67 -10.14 -14.62
C VAL A 428 7.32 -11.20 -15.67
N PRO A 429 7.79 -11.12 -16.92
CA PRO A 429 7.48 -12.15 -17.92
C PRO A 429 7.99 -13.54 -17.52
N ALA A 430 9.22 -13.61 -17.04
CA ALA A 430 9.84 -14.88 -16.64
C ALA A 430 9.16 -15.48 -15.38
N VAL A 431 8.77 -14.64 -14.43
CA VAL A 431 7.97 -15.07 -13.25
C VAL A 431 6.61 -15.61 -13.69
N ALA A 432 5.92 -14.90 -14.58
CA ALA A 432 4.63 -15.31 -15.09
C ALA A 432 4.69 -16.64 -15.87
N GLU A 433 5.74 -16.83 -16.67
CA GLU A 433 6.01 -18.09 -17.38
C GLU A 433 6.18 -19.23 -16.37
N LYS A 434 7.06 -19.08 -15.37
CA LYS A 434 7.32 -20.10 -14.36
C LYS A 434 6.08 -20.47 -13.55
N MET A 435 5.24 -19.49 -13.22
CA MET A 435 4.04 -19.71 -12.40
C MET A 435 2.80 -20.08 -13.23
N GLY A 436 2.87 -20.05 -14.56
CA GLY A 436 1.72 -20.30 -15.44
C GLY A 436 0.65 -19.19 -15.37
N LEU A 437 1.01 -17.98 -14.93
CA LEU A 437 0.10 -16.84 -14.75
C LEU A 437 0.09 -15.92 -15.99
N ARG A 438 -0.98 -15.15 -16.12
CA ARG A 438 -1.02 -14.03 -17.07
C ARG A 438 -0.19 -12.87 -16.54
N PHE A 439 0.33 -12.04 -17.42
CA PHE A 439 1.01 -10.82 -17.03
C PHE A 439 0.73 -9.68 -18.00
N LYS A 440 0.97 -8.47 -17.52
CA LYS A 440 1.12 -7.26 -18.32
C LYS A 440 2.22 -6.39 -17.73
N ILE A 441 2.88 -5.61 -18.55
CA ILE A 441 3.72 -4.49 -18.10
C ILE A 441 2.86 -3.24 -18.17
N ALA A 442 2.87 -2.45 -17.10
CA ALA A 442 2.10 -1.22 -17.01
C ALA A 442 2.51 -0.24 -18.10
N GLN A 443 1.56 0.49 -18.65
CA GLN A 443 1.87 1.61 -19.51
C GLN A 443 2.66 2.64 -18.69
N ASN A 444 3.75 3.18 -19.25
CA ASN A 444 4.66 4.07 -18.52
C ASN A 444 5.24 3.43 -17.23
N ALA A 445 5.49 2.13 -17.24
CA ALA A 445 6.01 1.36 -16.10
C ALA A 445 7.15 2.05 -15.33
N PRO A 446 8.17 2.68 -15.98
CA PRO A 446 9.27 3.33 -15.27
C PRO A 446 8.85 4.47 -14.33
N VAL A 447 7.72 5.12 -14.60
CA VAL A 447 7.20 6.27 -13.85
C VAL A 447 5.84 6.03 -13.22
N ILE A 448 5.42 4.77 -13.09
CA ILE A 448 4.10 4.38 -12.58
C ILE A 448 3.84 4.91 -11.15
N ALA A 449 4.87 4.94 -10.31
CA ALA A 449 4.77 5.49 -8.96
C ALA A 449 4.50 7.01 -8.97
N THR A 450 5.12 7.75 -9.88
CA THR A 450 4.86 9.19 -10.04
C THR A 450 3.44 9.44 -10.54
N ILE A 451 2.97 8.63 -11.50
CA ILE A 451 1.58 8.68 -11.98
C ILE A 451 0.62 8.35 -10.84
N GLY A 452 0.93 7.31 -10.05
CA GLY A 452 0.13 6.92 -8.91
C GLY A 452 0.02 8.01 -7.84
N ALA A 453 1.11 8.70 -7.54
CA ALA A 453 1.08 9.84 -6.63
C ALA A 453 0.18 10.97 -7.15
N ALA A 454 0.23 11.26 -8.45
CA ALA A 454 -0.60 12.30 -9.07
C ALA A 454 -2.10 11.95 -9.12
N LEU A 455 -2.43 10.66 -9.17
CA LEU A 455 -3.81 10.16 -9.22
C LEU A 455 -4.37 9.75 -7.85
N ALA A 456 -3.53 9.71 -6.81
CA ALA A 456 -3.94 9.27 -5.49
C ALA A 456 -5.00 10.21 -4.89
N MET A 457 -6.00 9.61 -4.25
CA MET A 457 -7.08 10.34 -3.59
C MET A 457 -6.71 10.65 -2.14
N VAL A 458 -7.28 11.72 -1.61
CA VAL A 458 -7.21 11.99 -0.17
C VAL A 458 -7.90 10.84 0.56
N ARG A 459 -7.21 10.25 1.53
CA ARG A 459 -7.72 9.12 2.28
C ARG A 459 -7.41 9.30 3.76
N ASP A 460 -8.37 8.99 4.61
CA ASP A 460 -8.13 8.77 6.03
C ASP A 460 -9.03 7.65 6.56
N SER A 461 -8.67 7.08 7.68
CA SER A 461 -9.42 5.99 8.29
C SER A 461 -9.48 6.14 9.81
N VAL A 462 -10.59 5.75 10.37
CA VAL A 462 -10.78 5.63 11.82
C VAL A 462 -11.14 4.18 12.11
N GLU A 463 -10.41 3.57 13.04
CA GLU A 463 -10.66 2.22 13.51
C GLU A 463 -10.85 2.25 15.02
N ARG A 464 -11.94 1.64 15.49
CA ARG A 464 -12.29 1.55 16.91
C ARG A 464 -12.53 0.09 17.31
N THR A 465 -12.20 -0.23 18.55
CA THR A 465 -12.62 -1.50 19.16
C THR A 465 -14.04 -1.32 19.73
N ILE A 466 -15.02 -1.99 19.12
CA ILE A 466 -16.43 -1.93 19.52
C ILE A 466 -16.99 -3.35 19.50
N ILE A 467 -17.49 -3.80 20.66
CA ILE A 467 -18.17 -5.09 20.80
C ILE A 467 -19.65 -4.89 20.48
N ASN A 468 -20.19 -5.66 19.53
CA ASN A 468 -21.58 -5.56 19.08
C ASN A 468 -21.97 -4.12 18.70
N PRO A 469 -21.40 -3.55 17.63
CA PRO A 469 -21.60 -2.16 17.26
C PRO A 469 -23.08 -1.85 17.02
N THR A 470 -23.54 -0.74 17.55
CA THR A 470 -24.89 -0.20 17.33
C THR A 470 -24.91 0.70 16.09
N GLN A 471 -26.10 1.08 15.66
CA GLN A 471 -26.27 2.04 14.57
C GLN A 471 -25.62 3.41 14.90
N GLU A 472 -25.69 3.82 16.17
CA GLU A 472 -25.11 5.08 16.64
C GLU A 472 -23.57 5.04 16.58
N ASP A 473 -22.96 3.93 17.00
CA ASP A 473 -21.50 3.71 16.90
C ASP A 473 -21.01 3.81 15.45
N ILE A 474 -21.78 3.23 14.51
CA ILE A 474 -21.42 3.25 13.10
C ILE A 474 -21.55 4.65 12.50
N LEU A 475 -22.60 5.39 12.88
CA LEU A 475 -22.76 6.79 12.46
C LEU A 475 -21.63 7.65 13.01
N GLN A 476 -21.26 7.46 14.25
CA GLN A 476 -20.18 8.21 14.89
C GLN A 476 -18.84 7.95 14.18
N ILE A 477 -18.45 6.70 13.97
CA ILE A 477 -17.18 6.37 13.32
C ILE A 477 -17.14 6.84 11.86
N ARG A 478 -18.26 6.83 11.15
CA ARG A 478 -18.37 7.41 9.80
C ARG A 478 -18.11 8.90 9.80
N ASN A 479 -18.76 9.63 10.71
CA ASN A 479 -18.57 11.08 10.83
C ASN A 479 -17.12 11.42 11.22
N GLU A 480 -16.50 10.64 12.10
CA GLU A 480 -15.11 10.82 12.49
C GLU A 480 -14.15 10.61 11.29
N ALA A 481 -14.38 9.59 10.47
CA ALA A 481 -13.59 9.32 9.27
C ALA A 481 -13.78 10.42 8.21
N GLU A 482 -15.01 10.90 8.01
CA GLU A 482 -15.31 12.01 7.12
C GLU A 482 -14.58 13.28 7.55
N GLN A 483 -14.64 13.63 8.82
CA GLN A 483 -13.95 14.79 9.38
C GLN A 483 -12.40 14.64 9.29
N ALA A 484 -11.89 13.42 9.45
CA ALA A 484 -10.47 13.15 9.26
C ALA A 484 -10.03 13.36 7.80
N ALA A 485 -10.82 12.91 6.83
CA ALA A 485 -10.55 13.14 5.40
C ALA A 485 -10.64 14.63 5.02
N ILE A 486 -11.59 15.38 5.59
CA ILE A 486 -11.68 16.84 5.40
C ILE A 486 -10.41 17.53 5.91
N ARG A 487 -9.94 17.19 7.12
CA ARG A 487 -8.68 17.73 7.65
C ARG A 487 -7.49 17.35 6.78
N ALA A 488 -7.52 16.15 6.20
CA ALA A 488 -6.47 15.68 5.27
C ALA A 488 -6.54 16.35 3.90
N GLY A 489 -7.55 17.20 3.62
CA GLY A 489 -7.67 18.00 2.42
C GLY A 489 -8.72 17.54 1.41
N ALA A 490 -9.58 16.59 1.74
CA ALA A 490 -10.68 16.20 0.88
C ALA A 490 -11.79 17.26 0.85
N SER A 491 -12.36 17.48 -0.33
CA SER A 491 -13.58 18.26 -0.48
C SER A 491 -14.78 17.50 0.08
N PRO A 492 -15.58 18.10 0.98
CA PRO A 492 -16.71 17.43 1.60
C PRO A 492 -17.70 16.79 0.62
N SER A 493 -17.90 17.44 -0.55
CA SER A 493 -18.84 16.97 -1.57
C SER A 493 -18.36 15.70 -2.31
N THR A 494 -17.08 15.34 -2.17
CA THR A 494 -16.47 14.20 -2.88
C THR A 494 -16.24 12.99 -1.99
N ILE A 495 -16.47 13.13 -0.68
CA ILE A 495 -16.11 12.10 0.29
C ILE A 495 -17.08 10.93 0.25
N GLU A 496 -16.53 9.75 0.03
CA GLU A 496 -17.19 8.48 0.21
C GLU A 496 -16.64 7.77 1.45
N VAL A 497 -17.52 7.32 2.35
CA VAL A 497 -17.13 6.58 3.55
C VAL A 497 -17.61 5.14 3.46
N THR A 498 -16.68 4.21 3.56
CA THR A 498 -16.95 2.77 3.64
C THR A 498 -16.71 2.29 5.06
N VAL A 499 -17.62 1.49 5.62
CA VAL A 499 -17.49 0.87 6.95
C VAL A 499 -17.29 -0.63 6.79
N GLN A 500 -16.34 -1.18 7.55
CA GLN A 500 -16.05 -2.60 7.66
C GLN A 500 -16.13 -3.01 9.13
N ILE A 501 -16.73 -4.16 9.40
CA ILE A 501 -16.89 -4.70 10.75
C ILE A 501 -16.17 -6.06 10.79
N ASP A 502 -15.24 -6.21 11.73
CA ASP A 502 -14.54 -7.47 12.01
C ASP A 502 -14.94 -7.93 13.42
N THR A 503 -15.93 -8.83 13.49
CA THR A 503 -16.42 -9.35 14.76
C THR A 503 -15.39 -10.26 15.46
N ALA A 504 -14.49 -10.90 14.72
CA ALA A 504 -13.42 -11.71 15.31
C ALA A 504 -12.41 -10.87 16.09
N LYS A 505 -12.19 -9.62 15.66
CA LYS A 505 -11.30 -8.66 16.34
C LYS A 505 -12.06 -7.64 17.18
N ASN A 506 -13.39 -7.64 17.12
CA ASN A 506 -14.26 -6.60 17.69
C ASN A 506 -13.88 -5.19 17.21
N THR A 507 -13.55 -5.04 15.93
CA THR A 507 -13.18 -3.76 15.36
C THR A 507 -14.20 -3.28 14.33
N VAL A 508 -14.42 -1.97 14.33
CA VAL A 508 -15.17 -1.25 13.29
C VAL A 508 -14.21 -0.27 12.66
N THR A 509 -14.05 -0.35 11.34
CA THR A 509 -13.16 0.52 10.56
C THR A 509 -13.99 1.33 9.58
N ALA A 510 -13.92 2.64 9.65
CA ALA A 510 -14.46 3.55 8.63
C ALA A 510 -13.31 4.14 7.82
N VAL A 511 -13.39 4.01 6.50
CA VAL A 511 -12.42 4.56 5.55
C VAL A 511 -13.11 5.63 4.72
N ALA A 512 -12.64 6.85 4.81
CA ALA A 512 -13.10 7.98 4.01
C ALA A 512 -12.09 8.28 2.89
N VAL A 513 -12.60 8.39 1.67
CA VAL A 513 -11.82 8.69 0.46
C VAL A 513 -12.51 9.83 -0.28
N GLY A 514 -11.75 10.81 -0.72
CA GLY A 514 -12.27 11.94 -1.48
C GLY A 514 -11.19 12.59 -2.33
N SER A 515 -11.59 13.50 -3.21
CA SER A 515 -10.68 14.32 -4.00
C SER A 515 -10.56 15.73 -3.44
N THR A 516 -9.52 16.46 -3.80
CA THR A 516 -9.44 17.89 -3.54
C THR A 516 -10.44 18.64 -4.44
N ASP A 517 -10.85 19.86 -4.06
CA ASP A 517 -11.79 20.66 -4.85
C ASP A 517 -11.33 20.87 -6.30
N LEU A 518 -10.04 21.02 -6.52
CA LEU A 518 -9.46 21.25 -7.83
C LEU A 518 -9.37 19.96 -8.66
N SER A 519 -8.99 18.85 -8.04
CA SER A 519 -8.91 17.54 -8.73
C SER A 519 -10.30 16.98 -9.06
N ALA A 520 -11.32 17.26 -8.27
CA ALA A 520 -12.69 16.86 -8.55
C ALA A 520 -13.22 17.47 -9.88
N LYS A 521 -12.81 18.69 -10.21
CA LYS A 521 -13.17 19.35 -11.47
C LYS A 521 -12.42 18.79 -12.69
N ALA A 522 -11.25 18.22 -12.48
CA ALA A 522 -10.40 17.65 -13.54
C ALA A 522 -10.70 16.14 -13.80
N ALA A 523 -11.30 15.43 -12.87
CA ALA A 523 -11.52 13.99 -12.94
C ALA A 523 -12.79 13.61 -13.75
N VAL A 524 -12.88 14.05 -15.00
CA VAL A 524 -13.85 13.49 -15.96
C VAL A 524 -13.23 12.22 -16.56
N GLY A 525 -13.30 11.13 -15.83
CA GLY A 525 -12.94 9.80 -16.34
C GLY A 525 -13.89 9.40 -17.48
N THR A 526 -13.40 8.61 -18.44
CA THR A 526 -14.24 8.06 -19.53
C THR A 526 -15.26 7.12 -18.90
N ILE A 527 -16.54 7.49 -18.95
CA ILE A 527 -17.66 6.64 -18.56
C ILE A 527 -17.86 5.61 -19.68
N LEU A 528 -17.76 4.32 -19.34
CA LEU A 528 -17.97 3.22 -20.28
C LEU A 528 -19.44 2.88 -20.43
N THR A 529 -19.84 2.47 -21.64
CA THR A 529 -21.18 1.94 -21.88
C THR A 529 -21.34 0.55 -21.24
N GLN A 530 -22.59 0.11 -21.03
CA GLN A 530 -22.88 -1.22 -20.50
C GLN A 530 -22.25 -2.36 -21.33
N GLU A 531 -22.23 -2.23 -22.66
CA GLU A 531 -21.58 -3.19 -23.54
C GLU A 531 -20.06 -3.23 -23.34
N GLN A 532 -19.43 -2.06 -23.18
CA GLN A 532 -17.99 -1.98 -22.90
C GLN A 532 -17.64 -2.55 -21.52
N LEU A 533 -18.47 -2.31 -20.51
CA LEU A 533 -18.32 -2.89 -19.18
C LEU A 533 -18.46 -4.42 -19.22
N GLN A 534 -19.49 -4.94 -19.90
CA GLN A 534 -19.70 -6.38 -20.09
C GLN A 534 -18.50 -7.05 -20.78
N LYS A 535 -17.96 -6.41 -21.81
CA LYS A 535 -16.76 -6.88 -22.51
C LYS A 535 -15.55 -6.93 -21.59
N LYS A 536 -15.33 -5.88 -20.77
CA LYS A 536 -14.24 -5.85 -19.78
C LYS A 536 -14.39 -6.96 -18.73
N VAL A 537 -15.60 -7.20 -18.24
CA VAL A 537 -15.86 -8.32 -17.32
C VAL A 537 -15.50 -9.64 -18.00
N GLN A 538 -15.93 -9.85 -19.26
CA GLN A 538 -15.59 -11.05 -20.00
C GLN A 538 -14.09 -11.24 -20.17
N GLU A 539 -13.35 -10.18 -20.50
CA GLU A 539 -11.89 -10.20 -20.63
C GLU A 539 -11.20 -10.51 -19.30
N ALA A 540 -11.68 -9.94 -18.19
CA ALA A 540 -11.12 -10.16 -16.85
C ALA A 540 -11.17 -11.64 -16.43
N PHE A 541 -12.28 -12.32 -16.74
CA PHE A 541 -12.49 -13.72 -16.36
C PHE A 541 -12.10 -14.73 -17.45
N THR A 542 -11.64 -14.29 -18.62
CA THR A 542 -11.08 -15.19 -19.64
C THR A 542 -9.67 -15.60 -19.23
N GLY A 543 -9.45 -16.87 -18.92
CA GLY A 543 -8.16 -17.45 -18.53
C GLY A 543 -7.23 -17.76 -19.71
N LYS A 544 -5.99 -18.23 -19.42
CA LYS A 544 -5.02 -18.76 -20.41
C LYS A 544 -5.50 -20.04 -21.09
N GLU A 545 -6.28 -20.86 -20.38
CA GLU A 545 -6.84 -22.11 -20.90
C GLU A 545 -8.14 -21.81 -21.65
N GLU A 546 -8.53 -22.66 -22.63
CA GLU A 546 -9.81 -22.57 -23.32
C GLU A 546 -10.97 -22.58 -22.30
N SER A 547 -11.34 -21.42 -21.82
CA SER A 547 -12.49 -21.21 -20.94
C SER A 547 -13.60 -20.54 -21.74
N ARG A 548 -14.82 -21.02 -21.58
CA ARG A 548 -16.01 -20.36 -22.12
C ARG A 548 -16.57 -19.45 -21.02
N VAL A 549 -16.56 -18.14 -21.25
CA VAL A 549 -17.07 -17.14 -20.32
C VAL A 549 -18.36 -16.57 -20.89
N SER A 550 -19.45 -16.62 -20.12
CA SER A 550 -20.68 -15.89 -20.42
C SER A 550 -20.95 -14.88 -19.32
N VAL A 551 -21.37 -13.68 -19.73
CA VAL A 551 -21.61 -12.54 -18.84
C VAL A 551 -23.02 -12.03 -19.11
N HIS A 552 -23.81 -11.89 -18.04
CA HIS A 552 -25.17 -11.36 -18.07
C HIS A 552 -25.27 -10.19 -17.11
N ALA A 553 -25.87 -9.07 -17.56
CA ALA A 553 -26.13 -7.94 -16.68
C ALA A 553 -27.28 -8.30 -15.72
N GLU A 554 -27.07 -8.01 -14.44
CA GLU A 554 -28.04 -8.25 -13.37
C GLU A 554 -28.64 -6.92 -12.87
N PHE A 555 -27.82 -5.89 -12.68
CA PHE A 555 -28.24 -4.62 -12.09
C PHE A 555 -27.35 -3.49 -12.60
N ALA A 556 -27.89 -2.29 -12.70
CA ALA A 556 -27.13 -1.11 -13.07
C ALA A 556 -27.65 0.14 -12.36
N THR A 557 -26.73 0.97 -11.92
CA THR A 557 -26.92 2.35 -11.49
C THR A 557 -26.09 3.28 -12.37
N ASP A 558 -26.12 4.57 -12.15
CA ASP A 558 -25.31 5.55 -12.89
C ASP A 558 -23.80 5.31 -12.75
N THR A 559 -23.36 4.71 -11.65
CA THR A 559 -21.95 4.55 -11.30
C THR A 559 -21.49 3.10 -11.15
N LEU A 560 -22.37 2.14 -10.91
CA LEU A 560 -22.06 0.73 -10.71
C LEU A 560 -22.95 -0.16 -11.56
N SER A 561 -22.36 -1.26 -12.07
CA SER A 561 -23.09 -2.31 -12.77
C SER A 561 -22.72 -3.68 -12.23
N ALA A 562 -23.72 -4.54 -11.99
CA ALA A 562 -23.51 -5.90 -11.54
C ALA A 562 -23.76 -6.89 -12.68
N PHE A 563 -22.88 -7.87 -12.78
CA PHE A 563 -22.88 -8.90 -13.83
C PHE A 563 -22.76 -10.29 -13.21
N ARG A 564 -23.56 -11.23 -13.69
CA ARG A 564 -23.36 -12.65 -13.43
C ARG A 564 -22.40 -13.22 -14.45
N VAL A 565 -21.35 -13.87 -13.97
CA VAL A 565 -20.28 -14.41 -14.79
C VAL A 565 -20.23 -15.93 -14.62
N ASN A 566 -20.45 -16.66 -15.69
CA ASN A 566 -20.32 -18.11 -15.71
C ASN A 566 -19.07 -18.50 -16.48
N VAL A 567 -18.15 -19.20 -15.81
CA VAL A 567 -16.90 -19.67 -16.39
C VAL A 567 -16.91 -21.19 -16.47
N GLU A 568 -16.85 -21.74 -17.68
CA GLU A 568 -16.68 -23.18 -17.91
C GLU A 568 -15.23 -23.45 -18.32
N LYS A 569 -14.53 -24.30 -17.58
CA LYS A 569 -13.18 -24.79 -17.89
C LYS A 569 -13.21 -26.25 -18.25
N LYS A 570 -12.41 -26.66 -19.26
CA LYS A 570 -12.15 -28.08 -19.54
C LYS A 570 -11.42 -28.69 -18.33
N SER A 571 -11.95 -29.76 -17.78
CA SER A 571 -11.27 -30.54 -16.73
C SER A 571 -10.20 -31.43 -17.35
N ARG A 572 -9.13 -31.74 -16.60
CA ARG A 572 -8.16 -32.78 -16.95
C ARG A 572 -8.78 -34.18 -17.02
N ILE A 573 -9.96 -34.38 -16.40
CA ILE A 573 -10.72 -35.61 -16.46
C ILE A 573 -11.67 -35.54 -17.66
N PRO A 574 -11.61 -36.45 -18.62
CA PRO A 574 -12.52 -36.48 -19.79
C PRO A 574 -13.98 -36.45 -19.33
N PHE A 575 -14.80 -35.65 -20.01
CA PHE A 575 -16.23 -35.45 -19.78
C PHE A 575 -16.62 -34.63 -18.52
N PHE A 576 -15.67 -34.21 -17.67
CA PHE A 576 -15.96 -33.29 -16.59
C PHE A 576 -15.61 -31.84 -16.99
N LYS A 577 -16.55 -30.92 -16.75
CA LYS A 577 -16.34 -29.47 -16.87
C LYS A 577 -16.41 -28.86 -15.49
N LYS A 578 -15.43 -28.05 -15.13
CA LYS A 578 -15.54 -27.23 -13.92
C LYS A 578 -16.30 -25.95 -14.28
N ARG A 579 -17.45 -25.75 -13.62
CA ARG A 579 -18.24 -24.51 -13.72
C ARG A 579 -18.00 -23.66 -12.48
N THR A 580 -17.78 -22.38 -12.70
CA THR A 580 -17.68 -21.38 -11.63
C THR A 580 -18.69 -20.28 -11.96
N ASP A 581 -19.57 -19.99 -11.01
CA ASP A 581 -20.54 -18.91 -11.06
C ASP A 581 -20.06 -17.79 -10.13
N LEU A 582 -19.96 -16.56 -10.66
CA LEU A 582 -19.50 -15.39 -9.90
C LEU A 582 -20.50 -14.25 -10.11
N LEU A 583 -20.70 -13.47 -9.07
CA LEU A 583 -21.30 -12.14 -9.19
C LEU A 583 -20.20 -11.10 -9.17
N CYS A 584 -20.16 -10.23 -10.17
CA CYS A 584 -19.15 -9.20 -10.34
C CYS A 584 -19.81 -7.83 -10.36
N VAL A 585 -19.39 -6.90 -9.50
CA VAL A 585 -19.83 -5.50 -9.51
C VAL A 585 -18.67 -4.63 -9.98
N MET A 586 -18.91 -3.84 -11.02
CA MET A 586 -17.92 -3.00 -11.68
C MET A 586 -18.38 -1.54 -11.70
N ASP A 587 -17.44 -0.61 -11.54
CA ASP A 587 -17.75 0.82 -11.67
C ASP A 587 -17.81 1.28 -13.14
N SER A 588 -18.35 2.47 -13.38
CA SER A 588 -18.49 3.06 -14.71
C SER A 588 -17.15 3.29 -15.43
N SER A 589 -16.02 3.25 -14.74
CA SER A 589 -14.68 3.34 -15.33
C SER A 589 -14.09 1.99 -15.74
N GLY A 590 -14.76 0.88 -15.34
CA GLY A 590 -14.37 -0.50 -15.67
C GLY A 590 -13.46 -1.15 -14.64
N VAL A 591 -13.50 -0.71 -13.38
CA VAL A 591 -12.81 -1.36 -12.25
C VAL A 591 -13.80 -2.26 -11.51
N ILE A 592 -13.45 -3.54 -11.32
CA ILE A 592 -14.23 -4.46 -10.51
C ILE A 592 -14.06 -4.06 -9.03
N LYS A 593 -15.16 -3.75 -8.37
CA LYS A 593 -15.23 -3.35 -6.96
C LYS A 593 -15.61 -4.49 -6.03
N LEU A 594 -16.25 -5.54 -6.57
CA LEU A 594 -16.62 -6.72 -5.82
C LEU A 594 -16.70 -7.92 -6.77
N SER A 595 -16.19 -9.06 -6.33
CA SER A 595 -16.32 -10.34 -7.03
C SER A 595 -16.60 -11.43 -6.00
N VAL A 596 -17.74 -12.11 -6.09
CA VAL A 596 -18.16 -13.14 -5.12
C VAL A 596 -18.56 -14.40 -5.86
N GLU A 597 -17.80 -15.48 -5.66
CA GLU A 597 -18.11 -16.79 -6.21
C GLU A 597 -19.27 -17.46 -5.47
N GLY A 598 -20.25 -17.98 -6.19
CA GLY A 598 -21.39 -18.70 -5.64
C GLY A 598 -22.33 -17.83 -4.80
N ALA A 599 -22.44 -16.55 -5.14
CA ALA A 599 -23.37 -15.64 -4.48
C ALA A 599 -24.71 -15.56 -5.21
N ASP A 600 -25.78 -15.49 -4.43
CA ASP A 600 -27.10 -15.15 -4.92
C ASP A 600 -27.28 -13.62 -4.89
N CYS A 601 -28.09 -13.08 -5.81
CA CYS A 601 -28.41 -11.66 -5.84
C CYS A 601 -29.93 -11.46 -5.96
N TYR A 602 -30.41 -10.43 -5.27
CA TYR A 602 -31.84 -10.10 -5.16
C TYR A 602 -32.04 -8.61 -5.35
N HIS A 603 -33.09 -8.27 -6.12
CA HIS A 603 -33.50 -6.89 -6.34
C HIS A 603 -34.61 -6.53 -5.36
N PHE A 604 -34.44 -5.44 -4.64
CA PHE A 604 -35.44 -4.93 -3.69
C PHE A 604 -35.66 -3.43 -3.91
N LYS A 605 -36.87 -2.98 -3.57
CA LYS A 605 -37.16 -1.56 -3.38
C LYS A 605 -36.95 -1.18 -1.92
N ALA A 606 -36.76 0.09 -1.65
CA ALA A 606 -36.54 0.59 -0.28
C ALA A 606 -37.61 0.12 0.74
N GLN A 607 -38.83 -0.16 0.27
CA GLN A 607 -39.95 -0.64 1.09
C GLN A 607 -39.98 -2.16 1.31
N ASP A 608 -39.15 -2.94 0.63
CA ASP A 608 -39.24 -4.41 0.62
C ASP A 608 -38.46 -5.08 1.75
N ARG A 609 -38.42 -4.43 2.93
CA ARG A 609 -37.65 -4.88 4.11
C ARG A 609 -37.95 -6.32 4.52
N GLY A 610 -39.24 -6.70 4.53
CA GLY A 610 -39.65 -8.07 4.90
C GLY A 610 -39.16 -9.14 3.92
N ALA A 611 -39.09 -8.82 2.63
CA ALA A 611 -38.55 -9.72 1.62
C ALA A 611 -37.02 -9.89 1.78
N LEU A 612 -36.30 -8.82 2.10
CA LEU A 612 -34.88 -8.90 2.43
C LEU A 612 -34.63 -9.76 3.66
N GLU A 613 -35.41 -9.56 4.74
CA GLU A 613 -35.32 -10.35 5.96
C GLU A 613 -35.51 -11.84 5.68
N GLN A 614 -36.49 -12.20 4.87
CA GLN A 614 -36.74 -13.59 4.48
C GLN A 614 -35.53 -14.19 3.74
N GLN A 615 -34.87 -13.43 2.85
CA GLN A 615 -33.68 -13.92 2.15
C GLN A 615 -32.48 -14.05 3.09
N LEU A 616 -32.27 -13.13 3.99
CA LEU A 616 -31.21 -13.23 5.01
C LEU A 616 -31.40 -14.50 5.84
N GLU A 617 -32.60 -14.77 6.34
CA GLU A 617 -32.94 -15.97 7.11
C GLU A 617 -32.72 -17.26 6.31
N ALA A 618 -33.05 -17.28 5.01
CA ALA A 618 -32.85 -18.43 4.13
C ALA A 618 -31.36 -18.74 3.87
N HIS A 619 -30.50 -17.74 4.03
CA HIS A 619 -29.06 -17.88 3.84
C HIS A 619 -28.27 -18.05 5.15
N MET A 620 -28.94 -18.03 6.30
CA MET A 620 -28.30 -18.33 7.58
C MET A 620 -27.81 -19.77 7.59
N LYS A 621 -26.59 -19.97 8.10
CA LYS A 621 -26.03 -21.29 8.37
C LYS A 621 -26.25 -21.66 9.83
N PHE A 622 -26.62 -22.92 10.06
CA PHE A 622 -26.76 -23.49 11.39
C PHE A 622 -25.82 -24.69 11.50
N ASP A 623 -24.87 -24.64 12.40
CA ASP A 623 -23.96 -25.74 12.70
C ASP A 623 -23.70 -25.83 14.22
N GLU A 624 -22.77 -26.72 14.64
CA GLU A 624 -22.44 -26.93 16.06
C GLU A 624 -21.88 -25.66 16.75
N SER A 625 -21.35 -24.70 16.00
CA SER A 625 -20.86 -23.41 16.52
C SER A 625 -21.95 -22.36 16.70
N GLY A 626 -23.17 -22.67 16.23
CA GLY A 626 -24.33 -21.80 16.35
C GLY A 626 -24.89 -21.29 15.03
N ARG A 627 -25.49 -20.11 15.07
CA ARG A 627 -26.09 -19.42 13.93
C ARG A 627 -25.07 -18.45 13.34
N THR A 628 -24.79 -18.57 12.05
CA THR A 628 -23.84 -17.70 11.35
C THR A 628 -24.53 -16.99 10.19
N ALA A 629 -24.38 -15.67 10.14
CA ALA A 629 -24.93 -14.86 9.05
C ALA A 629 -24.17 -15.09 7.74
N PRO A 630 -24.82 -14.93 6.57
CA PRO A 630 -24.17 -15.01 5.26
C PRO A 630 -23.13 -13.89 5.07
N LEU A 631 -22.23 -14.05 4.11
CA LEU A 631 -21.59 -12.87 3.54
C LEU A 631 -22.67 -12.03 2.87
N PHE A 632 -22.72 -10.76 3.22
CA PHE A 632 -23.79 -9.87 2.79
C PHE A 632 -23.24 -8.53 2.32
N TYR A 633 -23.54 -8.21 1.08
CA TYR A 633 -23.19 -6.93 0.47
C TYR A 633 -24.48 -6.29 -0.07
N VAL A 634 -24.55 -4.98 0.01
CA VAL A 634 -25.64 -4.22 -0.58
C VAL A 634 -25.11 -3.12 -1.49
N VAL A 635 -25.70 -3.01 -2.69
CA VAL A 635 -25.39 -1.96 -3.66
C VAL A 635 -26.54 -0.98 -3.70
N ILE A 636 -26.27 0.22 -3.17
CA ILE A 636 -27.25 1.30 -3.04
C ILE A 636 -26.63 2.58 -3.62
N ASN A 637 -27.33 3.26 -4.53
CA ASN A 637 -26.91 4.58 -5.04
C ASN A 637 -25.45 4.64 -5.49
N GLY A 638 -24.99 3.61 -6.20
CA GLY A 638 -23.62 3.57 -6.68
C GLY A 638 -22.56 3.25 -5.63
N LYS A 639 -22.98 2.80 -4.44
CA LYS A 639 -22.08 2.42 -3.34
C LYS A 639 -22.28 0.96 -2.98
N ILE A 640 -21.18 0.28 -2.66
CA ILE A 640 -21.17 -1.07 -2.10
C ILE A 640 -20.92 -0.96 -0.60
N THR A 641 -21.85 -1.46 0.21
CA THR A 641 -21.68 -1.59 1.66
C THR A 641 -21.51 -3.06 2.00
N ASP A 642 -20.41 -3.40 2.66
CA ASP A 642 -20.10 -4.74 3.14
C ASP A 642 -20.57 -4.88 4.58
N LEU A 643 -21.55 -5.75 4.79
CA LEU A 643 -22.14 -6.06 6.08
C LEU A 643 -21.85 -7.51 6.51
N SER A 644 -20.89 -8.16 5.83
CA SER A 644 -20.56 -9.57 6.07
C SER A 644 -19.96 -9.84 7.45
N GLY A 645 -19.52 -8.81 8.18
CA GLY A 645 -19.00 -8.93 9.54
C GLY A 645 -20.05 -9.00 10.63
N LEU A 646 -21.35 -8.83 10.30
CA LEU A 646 -22.45 -8.87 11.27
C LEU A 646 -22.98 -10.29 11.42
N ASP A 647 -23.35 -10.64 12.65
CA ASP A 647 -23.87 -11.97 12.98
C ASP A 647 -25.40 -11.99 13.22
N SER A 648 -26.02 -10.81 13.34
CA SER A 648 -27.45 -10.67 13.62
C SER A 648 -28.20 -10.10 12.42
N THR A 649 -29.30 -10.75 12.02
CA THR A 649 -30.24 -10.25 10.99
C THR A 649 -30.76 -8.85 11.34
N GLU A 650 -31.04 -8.59 12.62
CA GLU A 650 -31.56 -7.30 13.09
C GLU A 650 -30.51 -6.18 12.90
N GLN A 651 -29.26 -6.42 13.22
CA GLN A 651 -28.15 -5.47 12.98
C GLN A 651 -27.95 -5.19 11.48
N ILE A 652 -27.99 -6.25 10.66
CA ILE A 652 -27.89 -6.11 9.20
C ILE A 652 -29.03 -5.23 8.68
N LEU A 653 -30.26 -5.53 9.04
CA LEU A 653 -31.43 -4.77 8.60
C LEU A 653 -31.39 -3.32 9.07
N SER A 654 -30.95 -3.07 10.30
CA SER A 654 -30.84 -1.71 10.84
C SER A 654 -29.85 -0.85 10.04
N LEU A 655 -28.76 -1.45 9.59
CA LEU A 655 -27.76 -0.74 8.77
C LEU A 655 -28.22 -0.56 7.32
N VAL A 656 -28.90 -1.55 6.76
CA VAL A 656 -29.56 -1.39 5.45
C VAL A 656 -30.58 -0.25 5.51
N ASP A 657 -31.44 -0.20 6.53
CA ASP A 657 -32.38 0.88 6.73
C ASP A 657 -31.70 2.27 6.80
N LEU A 658 -30.51 2.34 7.40
CA LEU A 658 -29.74 3.57 7.45
C LEU A 658 -29.28 4.04 6.05
N GLU A 659 -28.76 3.10 5.24
CA GLU A 659 -28.33 3.41 3.88
C GLU A 659 -29.55 3.76 2.98
N LEU A 660 -30.68 3.07 3.18
CA LEU A 660 -31.92 3.31 2.43
C LEU A 660 -32.59 4.66 2.73
N LYS A 661 -32.34 5.27 3.91
CA LYS A 661 -32.83 6.64 4.20
C LYS A 661 -32.41 7.69 3.19
N ARG A 662 -31.38 7.40 2.39
CA ARG A 662 -30.85 8.28 1.34
C ARG A 662 -31.50 8.02 -0.02
N LEU A 663 -32.32 6.95 -0.15
CA LEU A 663 -33.02 6.59 -1.38
C LEU A 663 -34.42 7.22 -1.43
N GLY A 664 -34.88 7.56 -2.62
CA GLY A 664 -36.28 7.87 -2.89
C GLY A 664 -37.14 6.62 -2.81
N SER A 665 -38.41 6.76 -2.48
CA SER A 665 -39.36 5.67 -2.21
C SER A 665 -39.63 4.69 -3.38
N GLY A 666 -39.06 4.90 -4.54
CA GLY A 666 -39.21 4.03 -5.72
C GLY A 666 -37.92 3.47 -6.26
N GLU A 667 -36.79 3.82 -5.66
CA GLU A 667 -35.47 3.38 -6.12
C GLU A 667 -35.16 1.95 -5.69
N GLU A 668 -34.45 1.23 -6.55
CA GLU A 668 -34.10 -0.17 -6.36
C GLU A 668 -32.65 -0.29 -5.86
N TYR A 669 -32.39 -1.35 -5.08
CA TYR A 669 -31.07 -1.73 -4.64
C TYR A 669 -30.83 -3.22 -4.85
N LEU A 670 -29.55 -3.61 -4.92
CA LEU A 670 -29.14 -5.00 -5.07
C LEU A 670 -28.59 -5.52 -3.75
N ALA A 671 -29.14 -6.65 -3.28
CA ALA A 671 -28.61 -7.42 -2.17
C ALA A 671 -27.86 -8.65 -2.69
N ILE A 672 -26.66 -8.87 -2.22
CA ILE A 672 -25.77 -9.96 -2.62
C ILE A 672 -25.50 -10.81 -1.38
N LEU A 673 -25.87 -12.09 -1.44
CA LEU A 673 -25.78 -13.02 -0.31
C LEU A 673 -24.98 -14.26 -0.71
N LYS A 674 -24.10 -14.71 0.19
CA LYS A 674 -23.40 -15.99 0.04
C LYS A 674 -23.41 -16.74 1.37
N LYS A 675 -23.86 -18.00 1.37
CA LYS A 675 -23.73 -18.88 2.56
C LYS A 675 -22.27 -19.08 2.92
N ARG A 676 -21.95 -18.98 4.20
CA ARG A 676 -20.60 -19.26 4.74
C ARG A 676 -20.26 -20.74 4.84
#